data_2809bbadf55235f6fb69d2a61d3ca415
#
_entry.id   2809bbadf55235f6fb69d2a61d3ca415
#
_cell.length_a   1.000
_cell.length_b   1.000
_cell.length_c   1.000
_cell.angle_alpha   90.00
_cell.angle_beta   90.00
_cell.angle_gamma   90.00
#
_symmetry.space_group_name_H-M   'P 1'
#
loop_
_entity.id
_entity.type
_entity.pdbx_description
1 polymer ?
#
loop_
_entity_poly.entity_id
_entity_poly.type
_entity_poly.pdbx_seq_one_letter_code
_entity_poly.pdbx_strand_id
1 'polypeptide(L)'
;MAKKQNSSPELTEEFKRTLEMTKLLDREVDEELKKSFIAYAMAVNVSRAIPDVRDGLKPVHRRILYSMHELGLTYDKPFRKCARIVGDCLGKYHPHGDSSVYDALVRLAQDFSINFPLVDGHGNFGSVDGDPAAAMRYTEARMSRLSSEMLRDLDKETVDFYPTFDDTGLQPSVLPSRFPNMLVNGSDGIAVGMATNIPPHNLAECIDGVIALIDNPEIDVDGLMEYIVAPDFPTGALIMGRSGIKKAYRTGRGSIIIRSRCEIEEYQSGSQTRTRIIVTEIPYQVNKARLVENIADLVKNKKLEGISDIREESDRDGMRIVIEIKKDANAQVVLNLLYKHTNLQVSDGIIMLALVDGTPKVLNLKECLYYYLEHQKDVVIRRTKYDLNKTEERAHILRGLVIAQASINEVVEVCKNSKDKTDCVQQLMANFVLDERQANAVAEMRLFRISHLEVDKLNDELSNLEAAIADYKDILANESRVLEIIKNDLLEIKRKYPSERRTEIAVDFSGEIEDEDLIPVEQVVVSMTHSGYVKRLPVSEYHAQNRGGKGITAHRPKEEDFVEKMFVCSSHDYLLLFSDRGRVYRIKTYEIPEAARTARGRAIVNLVQIAQDEKITTIIPVKEDAEGFIAFATRGGLIKKTKLEEFARINKNGKIAIKLNDDDTLISVQFTTGSDELMIASKGGKCIRFGESNVRSMGRDTAGVKAMKLGEDDALVDMLVVDESKDVLTVTTGGYGKRSKIEDYRVQGRAGKGIKAGTFNEITGNLINLKQVTAEDDIMIISDGGTIIRMHCSDISCIGRSARGVRLMRLKDGAVATVAVTERDDEAETAAPEEATAEDLAETENE
;
A
#
# COMPACT_ATOMS: atom_id res chain seq x y z
N MET A 1 -2.45 -66.58 -31.06
CA MET A 1 -3.65 -65.89 -30.54
C MET A 1 -4.30 -66.77 -29.52
N ALA A 2 -4.05 -66.55 -28.22
CA ALA A 2 -4.69 -67.25 -27.12
C ALA A 2 -5.43 -66.23 -26.28
N LYS A 3 -6.76 -66.32 -26.28
CA LYS A 3 -7.67 -65.56 -25.41
C LYS A 3 -7.38 -66.03 -23.96
N LYS A 4 -6.84 -65.12 -23.09
CA LYS A 4 -6.89 -65.25 -21.66
C LYS A 4 -8.34 -65.03 -21.19
N GLN A 5 -8.99 -66.06 -20.76
CA GLN A 5 -10.21 -65.96 -19.98
C GLN A 5 -9.81 -65.48 -18.58
N ASN A 6 -10.34 -64.28 -18.22
CA ASN A 6 -10.34 -63.82 -16.82
C ASN A 6 -11.36 -64.70 -16.06
N SER A 7 -10.87 -65.68 -15.31
CA SER A 7 -11.66 -66.31 -14.26
C SER A 7 -11.62 -65.42 -13.03
N SER A 8 -12.76 -64.87 -12.66
CA SER A 8 -12.97 -64.22 -11.35
C SER A 8 -12.65 -65.24 -10.25
N PRO A 9 -11.93 -64.93 -9.18
CA PRO A 9 -11.66 -65.83 -8.10
C PRO A 9 -13.00 -66.26 -7.47
N GLU A 10 -13.25 -67.59 -7.42
CA GLU A 10 -14.37 -68.13 -6.68
C GLU A 10 -14.23 -67.79 -5.19
N LEU A 11 -15.19 -67.03 -4.67
CA LEU A 11 -15.30 -66.70 -3.26
C LEU A 11 -15.47 -68.02 -2.43
N THR A 12 -14.66 -68.14 -1.39
CA THR A 12 -14.75 -69.33 -0.47
C THR A 12 -16.13 -69.34 0.18
N GLU A 13 -16.63 -70.58 0.49
CA GLU A 13 -17.94 -70.81 1.14
C GLU A 13 -18.08 -70.01 2.48
N GLU A 14 -17.00 -69.84 3.17
CA GLU A 14 -16.93 -69.06 4.42
C GLU A 14 -17.11 -67.51 4.17
N PHE A 15 -16.56 -66.99 3.07
CA PHE A 15 -16.77 -65.58 2.64
C PHE A 15 -18.22 -65.40 2.15
N LYS A 16 -18.80 -66.36 1.47
CA LYS A 16 -20.24 -66.35 1.08
C LYS A 16 -21.15 -66.33 2.29
N ARG A 17 -20.90 -67.15 3.31
CA ARG A 17 -21.63 -67.18 4.58
C ARG A 17 -21.45 -65.80 5.34
N THR A 18 -20.30 -65.24 5.37
CA THR A 18 -20.03 -63.93 5.98
C THR A 18 -20.77 -62.83 5.22
N LEU A 19 -20.85 -62.88 3.88
CA LEU A 19 -21.61 -61.99 3.03
C LEU A 19 -23.13 -62.10 3.25
N GLU A 20 -23.65 -63.29 3.46
CA GLU A 20 -25.07 -63.55 3.79
C GLU A 20 -25.46 -63.07 5.19
N MET A 21 -24.52 -63.05 6.14
CA MET A 21 -24.73 -62.49 7.50
C MET A 21 -24.53 -61.01 7.57
N THR A 22 -23.84 -60.43 6.62
CA THR A 22 -23.67 -58.96 6.50
C THR A 22 -24.79 -58.39 5.64
N LYS A 23 -25.57 -57.48 6.21
CA LYS A 23 -26.62 -56.77 5.48
C LYS A 23 -25.95 -55.87 4.42
N LEU A 24 -25.81 -56.37 3.19
CA LEU A 24 -25.35 -55.55 2.05
C LEU A 24 -26.42 -54.51 1.76
N LEU A 25 -26.03 -53.23 1.91
CA LEU A 25 -26.86 -52.14 1.49
C LEU A 25 -26.30 -51.62 0.15
N ASP A 26 -27.08 -51.75 -0.90
CA ASP A 26 -26.76 -51.11 -2.18
C ASP A 26 -26.89 -49.59 -2.01
N ARG A 27 -25.76 -48.91 -2.22
CA ARG A 27 -25.69 -47.44 -2.19
C ARG A 27 -25.05 -46.95 -3.48
N GLU A 28 -25.63 -45.91 -4.07
CA GLU A 28 -24.99 -45.21 -5.17
C GLU A 28 -23.76 -44.44 -4.67
N VAL A 29 -22.63 -44.63 -5.36
CA VAL A 29 -21.34 -43.99 -5.02
C VAL A 29 -21.47 -42.48 -4.95
N ASP A 30 -22.25 -41.90 -5.87
CA ASP A 30 -22.47 -40.43 -5.96
C ASP A 30 -23.21 -39.90 -4.72
N GLU A 31 -24.19 -40.64 -4.20
CA GLU A 31 -24.93 -40.24 -3.00
C GLU A 31 -24.07 -40.33 -1.73
N GLU A 32 -23.31 -41.41 -1.62
CA GLU A 32 -22.42 -41.61 -0.46
C GLU A 32 -21.27 -40.57 -0.47
N LEU A 33 -20.67 -40.29 -1.65
CA LEU A 33 -19.66 -39.24 -1.80
C LEU A 33 -20.21 -37.87 -1.43
N LYS A 34 -21.40 -37.51 -1.92
CA LYS A 34 -22.02 -36.22 -1.57
C LYS A 34 -22.25 -36.10 -0.07
N LYS A 35 -22.82 -37.12 0.54
CA LYS A 35 -23.10 -37.13 1.99
C LYS A 35 -21.82 -37.06 2.82
N SER A 36 -20.83 -37.86 2.49
CA SER A 36 -19.54 -37.88 3.19
C SER A 36 -18.78 -36.57 2.99
N PHE A 37 -18.80 -36.01 1.77
CA PHE A 37 -18.15 -34.70 1.48
C PHE A 37 -18.81 -33.55 2.23
N ILE A 38 -20.15 -33.52 2.30
CA ILE A 38 -20.88 -32.52 3.08
C ILE A 38 -20.54 -32.63 4.56
N ALA A 39 -20.53 -33.83 5.12
CA ALA A 39 -20.15 -34.06 6.53
C ALA A 39 -18.71 -33.62 6.80
N TYR A 40 -17.77 -33.94 5.92
CA TYR A 40 -16.39 -33.52 6.01
C TYR A 40 -16.27 -32.01 5.89
N ALA A 41 -16.92 -31.39 4.90
CA ALA A 41 -16.90 -29.92 4.70
C ALA A 41 -17.45 -29.18 5.92
N MET A 42 -18.57 -29.66 6.50
CA MET A 42 -19.13 -29.08 7.73
C MET A 42 -18.17 -29.23 8.91
N ALA A 43 -17.55 -30.37 9.09
CA ALA A 43 -16.60 -30.61 10.18
C ALA A 43 -15.38 -29.67 10.03
N VAL A 44 -14.82 -29.50 8.81
CA VAL A 44 -13.70 -28.63 8.57
C VAL A 44 -14.09 -27.14 8.77
N ASN A 45 -15.26 -26.74 8.29
CA ASN A 45 -15.70 -25.35 8.37
C ASN A 45 -16.03 -24.96 9.82
N VAL A 46 -16.82 -25.75 10.53
CA VAL A 46 -17.34 -25.41 11.86
C VAL A 46 -16.37 -25.77 12.99
N SER A 47 -15.67 -26.94 12.86
CA SER A 47 -14.88 -27.48 13.96
C SER A 47 -13.37 -27.35 13.79
N ARG A 48 -12.87 -26.62 12.76
CA ARG A 48 -11.41 -26.53 12.51
C ARG A 48 -10.92 -25.18 12.04
N ALA A 49 -11.43 -24.65 10.90
CA ALA A 49 -10.78 -23.59 10.15
C ALA A 49 -11.29 -22.19 10.47
N ILE A 50 -12.57 -22.04 10.78
CA ILE A 50 -13.23 -20.74 10.95
C ILE A 50 -13.34 -20.40 12.44
N PRO A 51 -12.98 -19.15 12.86
CA PRO A 51 -13.11 -18.70 14.24
C PRO A 51 -14.58 -18.42 14.60
N ASP A 52 -14.92 -18.56 15.88
CA ASP A 52 -16.20 -18.07 16.42
C ASP A 52 -16.14 -16.54 16.60
N VAL A 53 -17.19 -15.83 16.22
CA VAL A 53 -17.23 -14.35 16.29
C VAL A 53 -17.12 -13.84 17.72
N ARG A 54 -17.60 -14.62 18.72
CA ARG A 54 -17.69 -14.24 20.13
C ARG A 54 -16.32 -14.16 20.81
N ASP A 55 -15.45 -15.15 20.61
CA ASP A 55 -14.12 -15.20 21.24
C ASP A 55 -12.95 -15.12 20.24
N GLY A 56 -13.22 -15.12 18.93
CA GLY A 56 -12.23 -15.02 17.86
C GLY A 56 -11.30 -16.22 17.73
N LEU A 57 -11.60 -17.33 18.38
CA LEU A 57 -10.75 -18.50 18.45
C LEU A 57 -11.24 -19.64 17.56
N LYS A 58 -10.30 -20.32 16.94
CA LYS A 58 -10.55 -21.65 16.38
C LYS A 58 -10.61 -22.69 17.52
N PRO A 59 -11.27 -23.83 17.32
CA PRO A 59 -11.38 -24.86 18.35
C PRO A 59 -10.05 -25.30 18.96
N VAL A 60 -8.99 -25.42 18.17
CA VAL A 60 -7.66 -25.81 18.68
C VAL A 60 -7.09 -24.76 19.64
N HIS A 61 -7.20 -23.46 19.32
CA HIS A 61 -6.70 -22.38 20.17
C HIS A 61 -7.48 -22.33 21.50
N ARG A 62 -8.82 -22.48 21.43
CA ARG A 62 -9.68 -22.49 22.62
C ARG A 62 -9.34 -23.66 23.54
N ARG A 63 -9.13 -24.86 22.98
CA ARG A 63 -8.74 -26.04 23.73
C ARG A 63 -7.36 -25.94 24.39
N ILE A 64 -6.39 -25.31 23.71
CA ILE A 64 -5.07 -25.04 24.27
C ILE A 64 -5.19 -24.12 25.49
N LEU A 65 -5.90 -22.99 25.36
CA LEU A 65 -6.07 -22.04 26.47
C LEU A 65 -6.85 -22.67 27.62
N TYR A 66 -7.89 -23.47 27.33
CA TYR A 66 -8.66 -24.19 28.34
C TYR A 66 -7.82 -25.25 29.05
N SER A 67 -7.01 -26.05 28.33
CA SER A 67 -6.06 -27.02 28.93
C SER A 67 -5.05 -26.29 29.83
N MET A 68 -4.50 -25.15 29.42
CA MET A 68 -3.59 -24.37 30.23
C MET A 68 -4.27 -23.81 31.50
N HIS A 69 -5.53 -23.45 31.44
CA HIS A 69 -6.33 -23.01 32.57
C HIS A 69 -6.53 -24.14 33.59
N GLU A 70 -6.99 -25.33 33.12
CA GLU A 70 -7.16 -26.51 33.96
C GLU A 70 -5.87 -26.98 34.63
N LEU A 71 -4.74 -26.83 33.93
CA LEU A 71 -3.40 -27.11 34.47
C LEU A 71 -2.91 -25.99 35.45
N GLY A 72 -3.68 -24.92 35.62
CA GLY A 72 -3.33 -23.80 36.50
C GLY A 72 -2.10 -23.01 36.04
N LEU A 73 -1.83 -22.94 34.74
CA LEU A 73 -0.66 -22.28 34.14
C LEU A 73 -0.89 -20.79 33.90
N THR A 74 -1.29 -20.07 34.94
CA THR A 74 -1.50 -18.62 34.87
C THR A 74 -0.17 -17.85 34.77
N TYR A 75 -0.24 -16.58 34.36
CA TYR A 75 0.94 -15.72 34.11
C TYR A 75 1.87 -15.53 35.35
N ASP A 76 1.33 -15.72 36.56
CA ASP A 76 2.04 -15.63 37.85
C ASP A 76 2.71 -16.97 38.27
N LYS A 77 2.46 -18.05 37.55
CA LYS A 77 3.02 -19.38 37.83
C LYS A 77 4.27 -19.66 37.01
N PRO A 78 5.12 -20.61 37.45
CA PRO A 78 6.28 -21.02 36.67
C PRO A 78 5.90 -21.60 35.29
N PHE A 79 6.76 -21.39 34.31
CA PHE A 79 6.68 -22.00 32.98
C PHE A 79 6.65 -23.54 33.08
N ARG A 80 6.00 -24.17 32.12
CA ARG A 80 5.96 -25.64 31.97
C ARG A 80 6.32 -26.03 30.55
N LYS A 81 6.93 -27.22 30.38
CA LYS A 81 7.27 -27.74 29.06
C LYS A 81 6.05 -27.78 28.14
N CYS A 82 6.18 -27.30 26.91
CA CYS A 82 5.10 -27.29 25.93
C CYS A 82 4.58 -28.71 25.67
N ALA A 83 5.45 -29.73 25.73
CA ALA A 83 5.07 -31.12 25.61
C ALA A 83 4.01 -31.56 26.63
N ARG A 84 3.98 -30.99 27.86
CA ARG A 84 2.95 -31.28 28.85
C ARG A 84 1.61 -30.67 28.46
N ILE A 85 1.62 -29.44 27.97
CA ILE A 85 0.41 -28.72 27.53
C ILE A 85 -0.20 -29.40 26.32
N VAL A 86 0.65 -29.72 25.33
CA VAL A 86 0.23 -30.44 24.11
C VAL A 86 -0.33 -31.82 24.47
N GLY A 87 0.33 -32.57 25.36
CA GLY A 87 -0.11 -33.90 25.79
C GLY A 87 -1.46 -33.88 26.54
N ASP A 88 -1.69 -32.87 27.42
CA ASP A 88 -2.98 -32.73 28.11
C ASP A 88 -4.10 -32.32 27.15
N CYS A 89 -3.81 -31.39 26.23
CA CYS A 89 -4.77 -30.98 25.21
C CYS A 89 -5.17 -32.12 24.26
N LEU A 90 -4.21 -32.93 23.82
CA LEU A 90 -4.47 -34.14 22.97
C LEU A 90 -5.27 -35.19 23.71
N GLY A 91 -4.87 -35.46 24.94
CA GLY A 91 -5.49 -36.55 25.73
C GLY A 91 -6.93 -36.28 26.13
N LYS A 92 -7.33 -35.03 26.31
CA LYS A 92 -8.64 -34.65 26.83
C LYS A 92 -9.56 -33.98 25.81
N TYR A 93 -9.02 -33.14 24.90
CA TYR A 93 -9.86 -32.20 24.15
C TYR A 93 -9.71 -32.30 22.63
N HIS A 94 -8.51 -32.61 22.11
CA HIS A 94 -8.21 -32.44 20.68
C HIS A 94 -7.61 -33.71 20.06
N PRO A 95 -8.40 -34.64 19.51
CA PRO A 95 -7.95 -35.94 19.01
C PRO A 95 -7.29 -35.83 17.62
N HIS A 96 -6.21 -35.08 17.49
CA HIS A 96 -5.46 -34.88 16.25
C HIS A 96 -3.94 -34.98 16.50
N GLY A 97 -3.11 -34.73 15.48
CA GLY A 97 -1.66 -34.82 15.63
C GLY A 97 -1.06 -33.78 16.59
N ASP A 98 -0.03 -34.18 17.32
CA ASP A 98 0.68 -33.34 18.29
C ASP A 98 1.33 -32.12 17.66
N SER A 99 1.89 -32.26 16.45
CA SER A 99 2.47 -31.12 15.70
C SER A 99 1.44 -30.02 15.46
N SER A 100 0.21 -30.37 15.09
CA SER A 100 -0.83 -29.36 14.83
C SER A 100 -1.21 -28.56 16.07
N VAL A 101 -1.24 -29.20 17.24
CA VAL A 101 -1.49 -28.51 18.52
C VAL A 101 -0.29 -27.67 18.94
N TYR A 102 0.93 -28.19 18.73
CA TYR A 102 2.14 -27.46 19.05
C TYR A 102 2.30 -26.22 18.17
N ASP A 103 2.11 -26.34 16.86
CA ASP A 103 2.20 -25.20 15.93
C ASP A 103 1.16 -24.13 16.25
N ALA A 104 -0.06 -24.51 16.65
CA ALA A 104 -1.07 -23.57 17.10
C ALA A 104 -0.65 -22.87 18.42
N LEU A 105 -0.08 -23.61 19.37
CA LEU A 105 0.45 -23.04 20.61
C LEU A 105 1.60 -22.07 20.34
N VAL A 106 2.53 -22.45 19.44
CA VAL A 106 3.64 -21.60 19.01
C VAL A 106 3.14 -20.27 18.43
N ARG A 107 2.15 -20.33 17.53
CA ARG A 107 1.57 -19.15 16.92
C ARG A 107 0.95 -18.19 17.95
N LEU A 108 0.29 -18.74 18.99
CA LEU A 108 -0.26 -17.91 20.09
C LEU A 108 0.81 -17.21 20.93
N ALA A 109 2.09 -17.62 20.82
CA ALA A 109 3.21 -17.02 21.54
C ALA A 109 4.07 -16.08 20.68
N GLN A 110 3.87 -16.03 19.35
CA GLN A 110 4.67 -15.22 18.44
C GLN A 110 4.16 -13.77 18.37
N ASP A 111 4.97 -12.83 18.80
CA ASP A 111 4.68 -11.38 18.81
C ASP A 111 4.68 -10.73 17.43
N PHE A 112 5.27 -11.40 16.43
CA PHE A 112 5.22 -11.02 15.02
C PHE A 112 4.06 -11.65 14.24
N SER A 113 3.33 -12.60 14.84
CA SER A 113 2.18 -13.28 14.23
C SER A 113 0.84 -12.76 14.74
N ILE A 114 0.75 -12.35 16.00
CA ILE A 114 -0.45 -11.79 16.61
C ILE A 114 -0.12 -10.54 17.43
N ASN A 115 -1.04 -9.58 17.48
CA ASN A 115 -0.80 -8.29 18.15
C ASN A 115 -0.58 -8.43 19.66
N PHE A 116 -1.37 -9.31 20.27
CA PHE A 116 -1.32 -9.58 21.71
C PHE A 116 -1.19 -11.08 21.94
N PRO A 117 0.03 -11.60 22.13
CA PRO A 117 0.25 -13.00 22.43
C PRO A 117 -0.58 -13.48 23.61
N LEU A 118 -1.30 -14.61 23.40
CA LEU A 118 -2.11 -15.25 24.44
C LEU A 118 -1.31 -16.28 25.24
N VAL A 119 -0.16 -16.66 24.73
CA VAL A 119 0.79 -17.56 25.39
C VAL A 119 2.09 -16.80 25.64
N ASP A 120 2.63 -16.89 26.83
CA ASP A 120 3.95 -16.42 27.21
C ASP A 120 4.93 -17.59 27.03
N GLY A 121 5.81 -17.49 26.03
CA GLY A 121 6.75 -18.53 25.63
C GLY A 121 8.16 -18.29 26.17
N HIS A 122 8.84 -19.36 26.61
CA HIS A 122 10.24 -19.33 27.01
C HIS A 122 11.05 -20.34 26.20
N GLY A 123 12.02 -19.83 25.43
CA GLY A 123 12.82 -20.60 24.49
C GLY A 123 12.65 -20.07 23.04
N ASN A 124 13.00 -20.89 22.05
CA ASN A 124 12.86 -20.51 20.65
C ASN A 124 11.47 -20.91 20.12
N PHE A 125 10.64 -19.91 19.83
CA PHE A 125 9.31 -20.04 19.23
C PHE A 125 9.28 -19.64 17.75
N GLY A 126 10.43 -19.66 17.05
CA GLY A 126 10.56 -19.24 15.68
C GLY A 126 10.96 -17.77 15.54
N SER A 127 11.15 -17.32 14.30
CA SER A 127 11.54 -15.96 13.97
C SER A 127 10.84 -15.44 12.71
N VAL A 128 10.96 -14.15 12.44
CA VAL A 128 10.49 -13.50 11.20
C VAL A 128 11.26 -14.02 9.97
N ASP A 129 12.43 -14.63 10.17
CA ASP A 129 13.21 -15.31 9.12
C ASP A 129 12.61 -16.66 8.69
N GLY A 130 11.56 -17.09 9.39
CA GLY A 130 10.89 -18.36 9.11
C GLY A 130 11.57 -19.57 9.73
N ASP A 131 12.46 -19.34 10.70
CA ASP A 131 13.01 -20.44 11.49
C ASP A 131 11.87 -21.12 12.25
N PRO A 132 11.83 -22.47 12.27
CA PRO A 132 10.84 -23.21 13.02
C PRO A 132 11.09 -23.07 14.53
N ALA A 133 10.02 -23.21 15.31
CA ALA A 133 10.16 -23.34 16.74
C ALA A 133 10.99 -24.58 17.12
N ALA A 134 11.72 -24.49 18.23
CA ALA A 134 12.40 -25.65 18.77
C ALA A 134 11.38 -26.71 19.20
N ALA A 135 11.77 -27.98 19.21
CA ALA A 135 10.87 -29.09 19.57
C ALA A 135 10.25 -28.86 20.97
N MET A 136 8.98 -29.23 21.16
CA MET A 136 8.16 -28.95 22.36
C MET A 136 8.74 -29.46 23.68
N ARG A 137 9.69 -30.39 23.63
CA ARG A 137 10.44 -30.87 24.81
C ARG A 137 11.46 -29.86 25.35
N TYR A 138 11.88 -28.88 24.53
CA TYR A 138 12.83 -27.82 24.91
C TYR A 138 12.13 -26.54 25.31
N THR A 139 11.06 -26.17 24.60
CA THR A 139 10.29 -24.94 24.86
C THR A 139 9.40 -25.07 26.09
N GLU A 140 9.14 -23.95 26.73
CA GLU A 140 8.26 -23.85 27.89
C GLU A 140 7.23 -22.75 27.65
N ALA A 141 6.04 -22.86 28.26
CA ALA A 141 4.98 -21.90 28.09
C ALA A 141 4.12 -21.77 29.36
N ARG A 142 3.45 -20.66 29.45
CA ARG A 142 2.35 -20.36 30.39
C ARG A 142 1.39 -19.38 29.70
N MET A 143 0.22 -19.15 30.28
CA MET A 143 -0.69 -18.12 29.79
C MET A 143 -0.09 -16.73 29.92
N SER A 144 -0.33 -15.85 28.96
CA SER A 144 -0.01 -14.44 29.08
C SER A 144 -0.96 -13.75 30.06
N ARG A 145 -0.63 -12.53 30.47
CA ARG A 145 -1.52 -11.76 31.36
C ARG A 145 -2.86 -11.46 30.69
N LEU A 146 -2.87 -11.18 29.39
CA LEU A 146 -4.09 -10.88 28.64
C LEU A 146 -4.98 -12.11 28.46
N SER A 147 -4.40 -13.32 28.32
CA SER A 147 -5.21 -14.55 28.20
C SER A 147 -6.05 -14.83 29.45
N SER A 148 -5.66 -14.30 30.62
CA SER A 148 -6.51 -14.39 31.82
C SER A 148 -7.82 -13.61 31.68
N GLU A 149 -7.85 -12.55 30.86
CA GLU A 149 -9.09 -11.81 30.55
C GLU A 149 -9.98 -12.57 29.57
N MET A 150 -9.42 -13.48 28.75
CA MET A 150 -10.20 -14.40 27.89
C MET A 150 -10.97 -15.42 28.70
N LEU A 151 -10.41 -15.88 29.83
CA LEU A 151 -10.90 -17.00 30.63
C LEU A 151 -11.56 -16.55 31.95
N ARG A 152 -11.61 -15.26 32.19
CA ARG A 152 -12.13 -14.69 33.43
C ARG A 152 -13.60 -15.06 33.64
N ASP A 153 -13.94 -15.45 34.86
CA ASP A 153 -15.27 -15.88 35.26
C ASP A 153 -15.81 -17.14 34.52
N LEU A 154 -14.94 -17.95 33.89
CA LEU A 154 -15.32 -19.21 33.22
C LEU A 154 -15.98 -20.21 34.20
N ASP A 155 -15.55 -20.21 35.46
CA ASP A 155 -16.06 -21.02 36.58
C ASP A 155 -17.43 -20.58 37.08
N LYS A 156 -17.97 -19.46 36.59
CA LYS A 156 -19.28 -18.93 36.96
C LYS A 156 -20.39 -19.25 35.95
N GLU A 157 -20.27 -20.31 35.21
CA GLU A 157 -21.26 -20.77 34.21
C GLU A 157 -21.60 -19.72 33.14
N THR A 158 -20.62 -18.86 32.81
CA THR A 158 -20.80 -17.75 31.87
C THR A 158 -20.97 -18.18 30.43
N VAL A 159 -20.55 -19.40 30.08
CA VAL A 159 -20.63 -20.00 28.76
C VAL A 159 -21.13 -21.45 28.85
N ASP A 160 -21.60 -22.00 27.72
CA ASP A 160 -22.04 -23.37 27.64
C ASP A 160 -20.86 -24.30 27.49
N PHE A 161 -20.99 -25.48 28.11
CA PHE A 161 -20.05 -26.58 28.03
C PHE A 161 -20.67 -27.74 27.26
N TYR A 162 -19.87 -28.51 26.53
CA TYR A 162 -20.27 -29.69 25.83
C TYR A 162 -19.27 -30.84 26.09
N PRO A 163 -19.67 -32.12 25.90
CA PRO A 163 -18.79 -33.25 26.15
C PRO A 163 -17.52 -33.24 25.31
N THR A 164 -16.44 -33.80 25.85
CA THR A 164 -15.24 -34.13 25.10
C THR A 164 -15.48 -35.22 24.10
N PHE A 165 -14.52 -35.50 23.19
CA PHE A 165 -14.65 -36.51 22.13
C PHE A 165 -14.83 -37.95 22.67
N ASP A 166 -14.45 -38.20 23.92
CA ASP A 166 -14.52 -39.48 24.60
C ASP A 166 -15.62 -39.52 25.70
N ASP A 167 -16.42 -38.46 25.79
CA ASP A 167 -17.49 -38.29 26.78
C ASP A 167 -17.01 -38.35 28.24
N THR A 168 -15.72 -38.26 28.52
CA THR A 168 -15.14 -38.31 29.87
C THR A 168 -15.12 -36.98 30.61
N GLY A 169 -15.24 -35.88 29.90
CA GLY A 169 -15.18 -34.54 30.45
C GLY A 169 -16.04 -33.54 29.71
N LEU A 170 -15.93 -32.28 30.11
CA LEU A 170 -16.60 -31.14 29.50
C LEU A 170 -15.57 -30.11 28.97
N GLN A 171 -15.92 -29.41 27.91
CA GLN A 171 -15.13 -28.35 27.35
C GLN A 171 -16.02 -27.15 26.98
N PRO A 172 -15.53 -25.89 27.06
CA PRO A 172 -16.35 -24.73 26.76
C PRO A 172 -16.59 -24.59 25.26
N SER A 173 -17.81 -24.19 24.90
CA SER A 173 -18.17 -23.92 23.51
C SER A 173 -17.46 -22.68 22.97
N VAL A 174 -17.34 -21.65 23.82
CA VAL A 174 -16.61 -20.39 23.59
C VAL A 174 -15.99 -19.94 24.90
N LEU A 175 -15.09 -18.98 24.86
CA LEU A 175 -14.55 -18.34 26.08
C LEU A 175 -15.30 -17.03 26.37
N PRO A 176 -15.33 -16.57 27.65
CA PRO A 176 -15.97 -15.30 28.03
C PRO A 176 -15.41 -14.08 27.30
N SER A 177 -14.11 -14.06 27.02
CA SER A 177 -13.41 -13.08 26.17
C SER A 177 -13.77 -11.61 26.41
N ARG A 178 -13.26 -11.00 27.49
CA ARG A 178 -13.57 -9.62 27.90
C ARG A 178 -13.10 -8.52 26.92
N PHE A 179 -12.48 -8.86 25.82
CA PHE A 179 -12.09 -7.94 24.74
C PHE A 179 -12.36 -8.57 23.37
N PRO A 180 -12.55 -7.78 22.30
CA PRO A 180 -12.94 -8.29 20.98
C PRO A 180 -11.75 -8.96 20.26
N ASN A 181 -11.34 -10.14 20.76
CA ASN A 181 -10.15 -10.87 20.33
C ASN A 181 -10.12 -11.17 18.84
N MET A 182 -11.29 -11.41 18.21
CA MET A 182 -11.36 -11.68 16.78
C MET A 182 -10.77 -10.54 15.92
N LEU A 183 -11.04 -9.30 16.28
CA LEU A 183 -10.46 -8.13 15.59
C LEU A 183 -9.05 -7.85 16.08
N VAL A 184 -8.80 -7.90 17.40
CA VAL A 184 -7.51 -7.53 17.98
C VAL A 184 -6.37 -8.40 17.47
N ASN A 185 -6.54 -9.72 17.50
CA ASN A 185 -5.51 -10.68 17.08
C ASN A 185 -5.70 -11.20 15.65
N GLY A 186 -6.87 -10.95 15.05
CA GLY A 186 -7.20 -11.46 13.75
C GLY A 186 -7.34 -12.99 13.70
N SER A 187 -7.63 -13.52 12.53
CA SER A 187 -7.65 -14.96 12.26
C SER A 187 -7.56 -15.22 10.76
N ASP A 188 -6.74 -16.16 10.35
CA ASP A 188 -6.66 -16.68 8.98
C ASP A 188 -7.02 -18.16 8.95
N GLY A 189 -7.62 -18.64 7.88
CA GLY A 189 -7.97 -20.05 7.75
C GLY A 189 -8.53 -20.41 6.39
N ILE A 190 -8.12 -21.60 5.91
CA ILE A 190 -8.60 -22.17 4.67
C ILE A 190 -9.55 -23.31 5.03
N ALA A 191 -10.81 -23.17 4.63
CA ALA A 191 -11.87 -24.15 4.84
C ALA A 191 -12.32 -24.77 3.52
N VAL A 192 -13.36 -25.59 3.53
CA VAL A 192 -13.89 -26.21 2.30
C VAL A 192 -14.88 -25.24 1.65
N GLY A 193 -14.52 -24.75 0.46
CA GLY A 193 -15.34 -23.80 -0.31
C GLY A 193 -15.35 -22.37 0.20
N MET A 194 -14.59 -22.06 1.26
CA MET A 194 -14.49 -20.71 1.83
C MET A 194 -13.15 -20.53 2.56
N ALA A 195 -12.78 -19.27 2.78
CA ALA A 195 -11.60 -18.91 3.56
C ALA A 195 -11.91 -17.70 4.43
N THR A 196 -11.22 -17.58 5.55
CA THR A 196 -11.21 -16.40 6.40
C THR A 196 -9.83 -15.79 6.42
N ASN A 197 -9.77 -14.46 6.36
CA ASN A 197 -8.56 -13.67 6.58
C ASN A 197 -8.95 -12.35 7.25
N ILE A 198 -8.97 -12.36 8.56
CA ILE A 198 -9.29 -11.21 9.40
C ILE A 198 -7.98 -10.65 9.89
N PRO A 199 -7.55 -9.46 9.43
CA PRO A 199 -6.31 -8.86 9.87
C PRO A 199 -6.40 -8.43 11.34
N PRO A 200 -5.27 -8.37 12.06
CA PRO A 200 -5.23 -7.85 13.42
C PRO A 200 -5.46 -6.34 13.45
N HIS A 201 -5.98 -5.84 14.60
CA HIS A 201 -6.31 -4.44 14.82
C HIS A 201 -5.76 -3.95 16.16
N ASN A 202 -5.70 -2.65 16.34
CA ASN A 202 -5.30 -2.05 17.61
C ASN A 202 -6.33 -2.30 18.73
N LEU A 203 -5.88 -2.74 19.90
CA LEU A 203 -6.75 -3.08 21.03
C LEU A 203 -7.54 -1.86 21.52
N ALA A 204 -6.88 -0.70 21.67
CA ALA A 204 -7.54 0.51 22.14
C ALA A 204 -8.61 0.98 21.18
N GLU A 205 -8.33 0.96 19.87
CA GLU A 205 -9.28 1.32 18.80
C GLU A 205 -10.49 0.37 18.78
N CYS A 206 -10.25 -0.95 18.89
CA CYS A 206 -11.33 -1.92 18.95
C CYS A 206 -12.23 -1.71 20.18
N ILE A 207 -11.66 -1.43 21.33
CA ILE A 207 -12.40 -1.12 22.55
C ILE A 207 -13.22 0.16 22.38
N ASP A 208 -12.62 1.22 21.82
CA ASP A 208 -13.33 2.48 21.56
C ASP A 208 -14.48 2.28 20.57
N GLY A 209 -14.29 1.43 19.55
CA GLY A 209 -15.35 1.06 18.62
C GLY A 209 -16.52 0.33 19.27
N VAL A 210 -16.26 -0.59 20.21
CA VAL A 210 -17.33 -1.25 21.00
C VAL A 210 -18.04 -0.24 21.91
N ILE A 211 -17.30 0.65 22.56
CA ILE A 211 -17.88 1.70 23.42
C ILE A 211 -18.76 2.64 22.57
N ALA A 212 -18.30 3.05 21.40
CA ALA A 212 -19.08 3.88 20.48
C ALA A 212 -20.38 3.19 20.04
N LEU A 213 -20.36 1.87 19.82
CA LEU A 213 -21.55 1.08 19.52
C LEU A 213 -22.52 0.99 20.72
N ILE A 214 -22.00 0.90 21.95
CA ILE A 214 -22.80 0.94 23.18
C ILE A 214 -23.49 2.30 23.34
N ASP A 215 -22.74 3.39 23.13
CA ASP A 215 -23.24 4.77 23.30
C ASP A 215 -24.21 5.18 22.15
N ASN A 216 -24.03 4.62 20.96
CA ASN A 216 -24.91 4.87 19.80
C ASN A 216 -25.13 3.56 19.01
N PRO A 217 -26.20 2.80 19.30
CA PRO A 217 -26.52 1.55 18.58
C PRO A 217 -26.79 1.74 17.08
N GLU A 218 -27.19 2.95 16.66
CA GLU A 218 -27.47 3.27 15.25
C GLU A 218 -26.22 3.71 14.47
N ILE A 219 -25.04 3.75 15.09
CA ILE A 219 -23.80 4.13 14.42
C ILE A 219 -23.57 3.23 13.20
N ASP A 220 -23.26 3.84 12.07
CA ASP A 220 -22.95 3.10 10.84
C ASP A 220 -21.46 2.68 10.79
N VAL A 221 -21.10 1.95 9.73
CA VAL A 221 -19.71 1.49 9.56
C VAL A 221 -18.75 2.67 9.36
N ASP A 222 -19.18 3.74 8.71
CA ASP A 222 -18.32 4.91 8.50
C ASP A 222 -18.05 5.65 9.81
N GLY A 223 -19.05 5.78 10.69
CA GLY A 223 -18.86 6.31 12.04
C GLY A 223 -17.96 5.45 12.90
N LEU A 224 -18.05 4.11 12.79
CA LEU A 224 -17.14 3.19 13.49
C LEU A 224 -15.69 3.30 12.97
N MET A 225 -15.48 3.65 11.71
CA MET A 225 -14.16 3.89 11.12
C MET A 225 -13.46 5.15 11.65
N GLU A 226 -14.14 6.02 12.40
CA GLU A 226 -13.49 7.12 13.14
C GLU A 226 -12.72 6.59 14.35
N TYR A 227 -13.16 5.46 14.92
CA TYR A 227 -12.53 4.79 16.07
C TYR A 227 -11.58 3.66 15.62
N ILE A 228 -12.02 2.79 14.70
CA ILE A 228 -11.23 1.69 14.15
C ILE A 228 -10.80 2.08 12.73
N VAL A 229 -9.67 2.75 12.63
CA VAL A 229 -9.25 3.43 11.40
C VAL A 229 -8.83 2.44 10.31
N ALA A 230 -8.08 1.40 10.69
CA ALA A 230 -7.51 0.39 9.79
C ALA A 230 -7.00 -0.82 10.58
N PRO A 231 -6.66 -1.93 9.91
CA PRO A 231 -5.81 -2.96 10.50
C PRO A 231 -4.54 -2.39 11.11
N ASP A 232 -4.04 -3.03 12.15
CA ASP A 232 -2.80 -2.68 12.84
C ASP A 232 -1.97 -3.95 12.99
N PHE A 233 -0.89 -4.06 12.22
CA PHE A 233 -0.09 -5.28 12.14
C PHE A 233 1.03 -5.29 13.19
N PRO A 234 1.35 -6.43 13.79
CA PRO A 234 2.44 -6.55 14.76
C PRO A 234 3.81 -6.18 14.16
N THR A 235 3.98 -6.33 12.86
CA THR A 235 5.21 -6.00 12.12
C THR A 235 5.27 -4.55 11.64
N GLY A 236 4.29 -3.69 11.98
CA GLY A 236 4.21 -2.31 11.53
C GLY A 236 3.86 -2.18 10.05
N ALA A 237 4.76 -1.60 9.26
CA ALA A 237 4.61 -1.33 7.83
C ALA A 237 3.55 -0.25 7.50
N LEU A 238 3.35 0.00 6.21
CA LEU A 238 2.49 1.06 5.68
C LEU A 238 1.30 0.46 4.94
N ILE A 239 0.08 0.88 5.25
CA ILE A 239 -1.10 0.58 4.43
C ILE A 239 -1.26 1.69 3.39
N MET A 240 -1.31 1.31 2.12
CA MET A 240 -1.39 2.23 1.00
C MET A 240 -2.84 2.51 0.61
N GLY A 241 -3.33 3.72 0.93
CA GLY A 241 -4.69 4.17 0.62
C GLY A 241 -5.78 3.62 1.57
N ARG A 242 -6.95 4.25 1.57
CA ARG A 242 -8.09 3.92 2.45
C ARG A 242 -9.24 3.20 1.75
N SER A 243 -9.27 3.16 0.44
CA SER A 243 -10.40 2.63 -0.34
C SER A 243 -10.64 1.13 -0.09
N GLY A 244 -9.57 0.34 -0.02
CA GLY A 244 -9.62 -1.09 0.26
C GLY A 244 -10.14 -1.39 1.66
N ILE A 245 -9.71 -0.62 2.68
CA ILE A 245 -10.18 -0.72 4.07
C ILE A 245 -11.67 -0.44 4.15
N LYS A 246 -12.10 0.70 3.58
CA LYS A 246 -13.52 1.11 3.56
C LYS A 246 -14.41 0.05 2.92
N LYS A 247 -13.96 -0.55 1.81
CA LYS A 247 -14.68 -1.64 1.16
C LYS A 247 -14.74 -2.88 2.07
N ALA A 248 -13.62 -3.28 2.68
CA ALA A 248 -13.55 -4.43 3.56
C ALA A 248 -14.49 -4.28 4.78
N TYR A 249 -14.46 -3.13 5.44
CA TYR A 249 -15.28 -2.88 6.63
C TYR A 249 -16.78 -2.78 6.34
N ARG A 250 -17.16 -2.26 5.17
CA ARG A 250 -18.56 -2.18 4.76
C ARG A 250 -19.15 -3.51 4.30
N THR A 251 -18.37 -4.33 3.63
CA THR A 251 -18.87 -5.54 2.94
C THR A 251 -18.34 -6.86 3.52
N GLY A 252 -17.40 -6.79 4.47
CA GLY A 252 -16.69 -7.96 4.97
C GLY A 252 -15.64 -8.51 3.98
N ARG A 253 -15.46 -7.88 2.80
CA ARG A 253 -14.48 -8.30 1.78
C ARG A 253 -13.80 -7.11 1.15
N GLY A 254 -12.46 -7.16 1.08
CA GLY A 254 -11.65 -6.11 0.46
C GLY A 254 -10.25 -6.59 0.18
N SER A 255 -9.42 -5.67 -0.30
CA SER A 255 -7.99 -5.89 -0.45
C SER A 255 -7.27 -4.60 -0.10
N ILE A 256 -6.20 -4.70 0.64
CA ILE A 256 -5.32 -3.60 1.01
C ILE A 256 -3.92 -3.87 0.48
N ILE A 257 -3.19 -2.81 0.21
CA ILE A 257 -1.77 -2.91 -0.17
C ILE A 257 -0.96 -2.56 1.07
N ILE A 258 -0.06 -3.46 1.45
CA ILE A 258 0.87 -3.28 2.57
C ILE A 258 2.25 -3.12 1.98
N ARG A 259 2.96 -2.06 2.38
CA ARG A 259 4.30 -1.72 1.91
C ARG A 259 5.27 -1.64 3.07
N SER A 260 6.47 -2.16 2.86
CA SER A 260 7.59 -2.03 3.80
C SER A 260 7.90 -0.57 4.10
N ARG A 261 8.34 -0.29 5.33
CA ARG A 261 8.96 0.99 5.65
C ARG A 261 10.40 0.98 5.16
N CYS A 262 10.65 1.83 4.18
CA CYS A 262 11.97 1.96 3.55
C CYS A 262 12.42 3.42 3.60
N GLU A 263 13.69 3.64 3.92
CA GLU A 263 14.33 4.94 3.94
C GLU A 263 15.53 4.94 2.99
N ILE A 264 15.72 6.03 2.25
CA ILE A 264 16.90 6.23 1.41
C ILE A 264 17.89 7.08 2.21
N GLU A 265 19.06 6.56 2.45
CA GLU A 265 20.10 7.19 3.25
C GLU A 265 21.37 7.38 2.42
N GLU A 266 21.92 8.58 2.48
CA GLU A 266 23.23 8.89 1.93
C GLU A 266 24.28 8.80 3.03
N TYR A 267 25.39 8.15 2.73
CA TYR A 267 26.51 7.99 3.69
C TYR A 267 27.86 8.10 3.02
N GLN A 268 28.86 8.53 3.79
CA GLN A 268 30.23 8.66 3.32
C GLN A 268 30.95 7.30 3.43
N SER A 269 31.46 6.81 2.30
CA SER A 269 32.33 5.63 2.24
C SER A 269 33.69 6.04 1.69
N GLY A 270 34.62 6.37 2.59
CA GLY A 270 35.91 6.99 2.22
C GLY A 270 35.73 8.41 1.70
N SER A 271 36.16 8.69 0.48
CA SER A 271 36.01 9.98 -0.19
C SER A 271 34.77 10.10 -1.08
N GLN A 272 33.91 9.07 -1.10
CA GLN A 272 32.74 9.03 -1.96
C GLN A 272 31.44 9.00 -1.15
N THR A 273 30.46 9.78 -1.57
CA THR A 273 29.08 9.68 -1.09
C THR A 273 28.43 8.47 -1.79
N ARG A 274 27.79 7.60 -1.02
CA ARG A 274 27.04 6.45 -1.50
C ARG A 274 25.62 6.50 -0.96
N THR A 275 24.71 5.90 -1.69
CA THR A 275 23.29 5.82 -1.32
C THR A 275 22.94 4.37 -1.02
N ARG A 276 22.11 4.17 0.02
CA ARG A 276 21.57 2.88 0.39
C ARG A 276 20.10 2.98 0.73
N ILE A 277 19.37 1.89 0.53
CA ILE A 277 17.98 1.73 0.98
C ILE A 277 18.00 0.89 2.25
N ILE A 278 17.39 1.39 3.30
CA ILE A 278 17.26 0.71 4.59
C ILE A 278 15.80 0.31 4.76
N VAL A 279 15.56 -0.99 4.98
CA VAL A 279 14.24 -1.53 5.28
C VAL A 279 14.16 -1.83 6.77
N THR A 280 13.27 -1.15 7.49
CA THR A 280 13.09 -1.28 8.94
C THR A 280 11.85 -2.09 9.31
N GLU A 281 10.86 -2.15 8.44
CA GLU A 281 9.63 -2.91 8.63
C GLU A 281 9.24 -3.62 7.33
N ILE A 282 8.74 -4.84 7.44
CA ILE A 282 8.25 -5.63 6.29
C ILE A 282 6.76 -5.92 6.45
N PRO A 283 6.04 -6.18 5.33
CA PRO A 283 4.62 -6.49 5.39
C PRO A 283 4.33 -7.72 6.25
N TYR A 284 3.17 -7.73 6.86
CA TYR A 284 2.70 -8.82 7.71
C TYR A 284 2.74 -10.18 7.00
N GLN A 285 3.19 -11.22 7.71
CA GLN A 285 3.38 -12.60 7.22
C GLN A 285 4.43 -12.77 6.10
N VAL A 286 5.23 -11.76 5.81
CA VAL A 286 6.36 -11.91 4.89
C VAL A 286 7.57 -12.49 5.63
N ASN A 287 8.17 -13.53 5.05
CA ASN A 287 9.40 -14.13 5.54
C ASN A 287 10.59 -13.27 5.11
N LYS A 288 11.36 -12.74 6.08
CA LYS A 288 12.48 -11.82 5.85
C LYS A 288 13.63 -12.47 5.07
N ALA A 289 14.07 -13.67 5.45
CA ALA A 289 15.16 -14.37 4.78
C ALA A 289 14.84 -14.68 3.32
N ARG A 290 13.63 -15.20 3.05
CA ARG A 290 13.15 -15.45 1.68
C ARG A 290 13.01 -14.18 0.86
N LEU A 291 12.63 -13.05 1.49
CA LEU A 291 12.57 -11.75 0.83
C LEU A 291 13.97 -11.30 0.35
N VAL A 292 14.98 -11.38 1.22
CA VAL A 292 16.37 -11.05 0.89
C VAL A 292 16.90 -11.96 -0.22
N GLU A 293 16.65 -13.27 -0.14
CA GLU A 293 17.02 -14.24 -1.17
C GLU A 293 16.37 -13.91 -2.53
N ASN A 294 15.08 -13.59 -2.55
CA ASN A 294 14.37 -13.20 -3.78
C ASN A 294 14.97 -11.94 -4.41
N ILE A 295 15.33 -10.94 -3.61
CA ILE A 295 15.98 -9.73 -4.11
C ILE A 295 17.33 -10.07 -4.74
N ALA A 296 18.15 -10.89 -4.07
CA ALA A 296 19.44 -11.32 -4.58
C ALA A 296 19.31 -12.11 -5.90
N ASP A 297 18.31 -12.97 -6.02
CA ASP A 297 18.02 -13.72 -7.24
C ASP A 297 17.59 -12.81 -8.40
N LEU A 298 16.79 -11.78 -8.14
CA LEU A 298 16.42 -10.79 -9.17
C LEU A 298 17.64 -10.02 -9.69
N VAL A 299 18.55 -9.64 -8.80
CA VAL A 299 19.83 -8.97 -9.16
C VAL A 299 20.71 -9.91 -9.99
N LYS A 300 20.90 -11.17 -9.55
CA LYS A 300 21.70 -12.18 -10.25
C LYS A 300 21.15 -12.48 -11.64
N ASN A 301 19.85 -12.54 -11.79
CA ASN A 301 19.16 -12.77 -13.05
C ASN A 301 19.03 -11.51 -13.92
N LYS A 302 19.63 -10.38 -13.54
CA LYS A 302 19.57 -9.08 -14.24
C LYS A 302 18.14 -8.56 -14.50
N LYS A 303 17.20 -8.95 -13.67
CA LYS A 303 15.83 -8.41 -13.70
C LYS A 303 15.71 -7.12 -12.89
N LEU A 304 16.65 -6.90 -11.98
CA LEU A 304 16.77 -5.73 -11.15
C LEU A 304 18.21 -5.24 -11.20
N GLU A 305 18.43 -4.07 -11.77
CA GLU A 305 19.74 -3.45 -11.89
C GLU A 305 19.87 -2.32 -10.85
N GLY A 306 21.09 -1.84 -10.62
CA GLY A 306 21.33 -0.73 -9.71
C GLY A 306 21.66 -1.10 -8.27
N ILE A 307 21.59 -2.37 -7.87
CA ILE A 307 22.00 -2.86 -6.54
C ILE A 307 23.44 -3.37 -6.61
N SER A 308 24.28 -2.96 -5.66
CA SER A 308 25.67 -3.42 -5.52
C SER A 308 25.85 -4.51 -4.48
N ASP A 309 25.13 -4.43 -3.35
CA ASP A 309 25.24 -5.37 -2.23
C ASP A 309 23.94 -5.40 -1.42
N ILE A 310 23.69 -6.50 -0.71
CA ILE A 310 22.54 -6.67 0.19
C ILE A 310 23.06 -7.29 1.47
N ARG A 311 22.78 -6.64 2.60
CA ARG A 311 23.17 -7.12 3.93
C ARG A 311 21.98 -7.14 4.88
N GLU A 312 21.97 -8.11 5.75
CA GLU A 312 21.06 -8.24 6.86
C GLU A 312 21.80 -7.79 8.12
N GLU A 313 21.34 -6.71 8.73
CA GLU A 313 21.95 -6.06 9.89
C GLU A 313 20.99 -5.98 11.09
N SER A 314 19.94 -6.83 11.11
CA SER A 314 18.98 -6.85 12.21
C SER A 314 19.64 -7.27 13.52
N ASP A 315 19.29 -6.60 14.59
CA ASP A 315 19.79 -6.87 15.94
C ASP A 315 18.67 -6.75 16.99
N ARG A 316 19.05 -6.55 18.24
CA ARG A 316 18.09 -6.40 19.36
C ARG A 316 17.27 -5.11 19.31
N ASP A 317 17.76 -4.10 18.59
CA ASP A 317 17.14 -2.79 18.46
C ASP A 317 16.09 -2.78 17.32
N GLY A 318 16.10 -3.79 16.45
CA GLY A 318 15.09 -3.97 15.43
C GLY A 318 15.57 -4.60 14.13
N MET A 319 14.65 -4.69 13.18
CA MET A 319 14.91 -5.19 11.84
C MET A 319 15.65 -4.12 11.02
N ARG A 320 16.70 -4.56 10.30
CA ARG A 320 17.48 -3.70 9.41
C ARG A 320 18.01 -4.49 8.22
N ILE A 321 17.39 -4.33 7.05
CA ILE A 321 17.92 -4.84 5.79
C ILE A 321 18.53 -3.67 5.04
N VAL A 322 19.80 -3.76 4.66
CA VAL A 322 20.55 -2.73 3.96
C VAL A 322 20.78 -3.15 2.51
N ILE A 323 20.31 -2.33 1.57
CA ILE A 323 20.45 -2.54 0.14
C ILE A 323 21.33 -1.42 -0.41
N GLU A 324 22.57 -1.73 -0.77
CA GLU A 324 23.53 -0.79 -1.31
C GLU A 324 23.25 -0.49 -2.79
N ILE A 325 23.20 0.78 -3.16
CA ILE A 325 22.93 1.22 -4.51
C ILE A 325 24.23 1.50 -5.27
N LYS A 326 24.28 1.18 -6.56
CA LYS A 326 25.41 1.53 -7.44
C LYS A 326 25.44 3.04 -7.67
N LYS A 327 26.63 3.59 -7.88
CA LYS A 327 26.86 5.03 -8.05
C LYS A 327 25.99 5.67 -9.15
N ASP A 328 25.76 4.92 -10.23
CA ASP A 328 25.07 5.41 -11.43
C ASP A 328 23.56 5.09 -11.43
N ALA A 329 23.04 4.58 -10.31
CA ALA A 329 21.64 4.16 -10.21
C ALA A 329 20.83 5.11 -9.32
N ASN A 330 19.61 5.44 -9.74
CA ASN A 330 18.69 6.21 -8.95
C ASN A 330 18.02 5.34 -7.88
N ALA A 331 18.24 5.66 -6.61
CA ALA A 331 17.72 4.88 -5.48
C ALA A 331 16.19 4.79 -5.45
N GLN A 332 15.48 5.86 -5.83
CA GLN A 332 14.02 5.88 -5.87
C GLN A 332 13.47 4.92 -6.93
N VAL A 333 14.09 4.88 -8.10
CA VAL A 333 13.71 3.95 -9.18
C VAL A 333 13.94 2.50 -8.75
N VAL A 334 15.11 2.23 -8.12
CA VAL A 334 15.40 0.89 -7.59
C VAL A 334 14.39 0.49 -6.52
N LEU A 335 14.01 1.42 -5.62
CA LEU A 335 13.00 1.17 -4.60
C LEU A 335 11.63 0.84 -5.21
N ASN A 336 11.20 1.59 -6.23
CA ASN A 336 9.94 1.33 -6.92
C ASN A 336 9.95 -0.03 -7.64
N LEU A 337 11.08 -0.40 -8.26
CA LEU A 337 11.26 -1.73 -8.85
C LEU A 337 11.22 -2.85 -7.80
N LEU A 338 11.80 -2.62 -6.63
CA LEU A 338 11.72 -3.54 -5.49
C LEU A 338 10.27 -3.74 -5.03
N TYR A 339 9.50 -2.67 -4.88
CA TYR A 339 8.07 -2.76 -4.55
C TYR A 339 7.26 -3.51 -5.62
N LYS A 340 7.59 -3.34 -6.90
CA LYS A 340 6.89 -4.00 -8.01
C LYS A 340 7.19 -5.50 -8.13
N HIS A 341 8.44 -5.91 -7.84
CA HIS A 341 8.92 -7.25 -8.14
C HIS A 341 9.17 -8.14 -6.91
N THR A 342 9.03 -7.61 -5.70
CA THR A 342 9.31 -8.34 -4.46
C THR A 342 8.20 -8.17 -3.43
N ASN A 343 8.27 -8.96 -2.35
CA ASN A 343 7.32 -8.87 -1.24
C ASN A 343 7.60 -7.69 -0.29
N LEU A 344 8.41 -6.69 -0.70
CA LEU A 344 8.44 -5.39 -0.03
C LEU A 344 7.11 -4.63 -0.16
N GLN A 345 6.29 -5.01 -1.12
CA GLN A 345 4.88 -4.62 -1.21
C GLN A 345 4.04 -5.86 -1.51
N VAL A 346 2.98 -6.06 -0.74
CA VAL A 346 2.05 -7.17 -0.92
C VAL A 346 0.62 -6.68 -0.93
N SER A 347 -0.24 -7.41 -1.63
CA SER A 347 -1.70 -7.21 -1.56
C SER A 347 -2.27 -8.23 -0.60
N ASP A 348 -2.91 -7.77 0.49
CA ASP A 348 -3.59 -8.61 1.47
C ASP A 348 -5.10 -8.57 1.25
N GLY A 349 -5.69 -9.74 1.04
CA GLY A 349 -7.12 -9.91 0.79
C GLY A 349 -7.89 -10.11 2.08
N ILE A 350 -8.67 -9.14 2.51
CA ILE A 350 -9.49 -9.22 3.74
C ILE A 350 -10.77 -9.99 3.48
N ILE A 351 -11.04 -11.01 4.30
CA ILE A 351 -12.29 -11.78 4.30
C ILE A 351 -12.71 -11.98 5.75
N MET A 352 -13.68 -11.20 6.22
CA MET A 352 -14.17 -11.24 7.60
C MET A 352 -15.25 -12.32 7.77
N LEU A 353 -14.84 -13.58 7.57
CA LEU A 353 -15.69 -14.76 7.71
C LEU A 353 -15.51 -15.34 9.11
N ALA A 354 -16.61 -15.46 9.86
CA ALA A 354 -16.63 -16.05 11.19
C ALA A 354 -17.88 -16.91 11.40
N LEU A 355 -17.86 -17.74 12.44
CA LEU A 355 -19.04 -18.51 12.87
C LEU A 355 -19.95 -17.64 13.73
N VAL A 356 -21.21 -17.56 13.33
CA VAL A 356 -22.31 -16.99 14.11
C VAL A 356 -23.29 -18.11 14.38
N ASP A 357 -23.45 -18.53 15.63
CA ASP A 357 -24.28 -19.66 16.05
C ASP A 357 -24.02 -20.94 15.22
N GLY A 358 -22.73 -21.24 15.03
CA GLY A 358 -22.29 -22.41 14.27
C GLY A 358 -22.44 -22.29 12.74
N THR A 359 -22.89 -21.16 12.21
CA THR A 359 -23.07 -20.92 10.77
C THR A 359 -22.01 -19.93 10.26
N PRO A 360 -21.22 -20.29 9.22
CA PRO A 360 -20.26 -19.37 8.62
C PRO A 360 -20.95 -18.19 7.95
N LYS A 361 -20.57 -16.94 8.33
CA LYS A 361 -21.08 -15.70 7.75
C LYS A 361 -19.93 -14.73 7.48
N VAL A 362 -20.01 -14.03 6.36
CA VAL A 362 -19.15 -12.86 6.09
C VAL A 362 -19.78 -11.67 6.77
N LEU A 363 -19.04 -11.04 7.68
CA LEU A 363 -19.52 -9.98 8.54
C LEU A 363 -18.89 -8.64 8.14
N ASN A 364 -19.62 -7.56 8.26
CA ASN A 364 -19.07 -6.22 8.22
C ASN A 364 -18.51 -5.82 9.61
N LEU A 365 -17.83 -4.67 9.70
CA LEU A 365 -17.22 -4.24 10.97
C LEU A 365 -18.26 -4.08 12.09
N LYS A 366 -19.43 -3.47 11.80
CA LYS A 366 -20.49 -3.28 12.79
C LYS A 366 -21.03 -4.62 13.29
N GLU A 367 -21.26 -5.57 12.40
CA GLU A 367 -21.74 -6.91 12.77
C GLU A 367 -20.73 -7.65 13.65
N CYS A 368 -19.43 -7.56 13.39
CA CYS A 368 -18.41 -8.16 14.25
C CYS A 368 -18.48 -7.62 15.69
N LEU A 369 -18.57 -6.30 15.85
CA LEU A 369 -18.67 -5.65 17.15
C LEU A 369 -20.03 -5.95 17.83
N TYR A 370 -21.11 -6.01 17.05
CA TYR A 370 -22.45 -6.33 17.55
C TYR A 370 -22.52 -7.73 18.16
N TYR A 371 -22.08 -8.77 17.43
CA TYR A 371 -22.11 -10.14 17.95
C TYR A 371 -21.17 -10.31 19.16
N TYR A 372 -20.06 -9.62 19.18
CA TYR A 372 -19.21 -9.58 20.37
C TYR A 372 -19.90 -8.92 21.55
N LEU A 373 -20.58 -7.78 21.36
CA LEU A 373 -21.33 -7.09 22.41
C LEU A 373 -22.47 -7.93 22.96
N GLU A 374 -23.23 -8.58 22.10
CA GLU A 374 -24.31 -9.51 22.53
C GLU A 374 -23.76 -10.67 23.36
N HIS A 375 -22.61 -11.24 22.97
CA HIS A 375 -21.93 -12.24 23.78
C HIS A 375 -21.53 -11.69 25.15
N GLN A 376 -20.98 -10.48 25.23
CA GLN A 376 -20.63 -9.86 26.51
C GLN A 376 -21.85 -9.61 27.40
N LYS A 377 -22.99 -9.23 26.83
CA LYS A 377 -24.26 -9.12 27.57
C LYS A 377 -24.64 -10.46 28.21
N ASP A 378 -24.60 -11.56 27.44
CA ASP A 378 -24.91 -12.89 27.98
C ASP A 378 -23.92 -13.31 29.09
N VAL A 379 -22.63 -13.08 28.90
CA VAL A 379 -21.60 -13.36 29.91
C VAL A 379 -21.86 -12.61 31.22
N VAL A 380 -22.15 -11.30 31.17
CA VAL A 380 -22.43 -10.48 32.35
C VAL A 380 -23.72 -10.93 33.04
N ILE A 381 -24.76 -11.21 32.28
CA ILE A 381 -26.04 -11.69 32.82
C ILE A 381 -25.86 -13.05 33.52
N ARG A 382 -25.17 -14.00 32.90
CA ARG A 382 -24.92 -15.32 33.50
C ARG A 382 -24.03 -15.22 34.73
N ARG A 383 -22.94 -14.43 34.67
CA ARG A 383 -22.08 -14.15 35.84
C ARG A 383 -22.90 -13.58 37.00
N THR A 384 -23.72 -12.59 36.73
CA THR A 384 -24.54 -11.93 37.74
C THR A 384 -25.58 -12.90 38.34
N LYS A 385 -26.20 -13.76 37.52
CA LYS A 385 -27.10 -14.81 38.02
C LYS A 385 -26.40 -15.80 38.90
N TYR A 386 -25.19 -16.23 38.52
CA TYR A 386 -24.38 -17.15 39.34
C TYR A 386 -24.03 -16.50 40.69
N ASP A 387 -23.52 -15.27 40.64
CA ASP A 387 -23.16 -14.53 41.88
C ASP A 387 -24.39 -14.25 42.75
N LEU A 388 -25.56 -13.94 42.14
CA LEU A 388 -26.82 -13.79 42.85
C LEU A 388 -27.20 -15.07 43.56
N ASN A 389 -27.23 -16.22 42.86
CA ASN A 389 -27.58 -17.49 43.43
C ASN A 389 -26.66 -17.86 44.62
N LYS A 390 -25.37 -17.72 44.47
CA LYS A 390 -24.38 -17.97 45.54
C LYS A 390 -24.57 -17.06 46.72
N THR A 391 -24.85 -15.77 46.47
CA THR A 391 -25.05 -14.78 47.49
C THR A 391 -26.38 -15.01 48.23
N GLU A 392 -27.46 -15.41 47.51
CA GLU A 392 -28.75 -15.76 48.11
C GLU A 392 -28.64 -17.03 48.94
N GLU A 393 -27.92 -18.08 48.45
CA GLU A 393 -27.65 -19.29 49.26
C GLU A 393 -26.87 -18.94 50.54
N ARG A 394 -25.89 -18.08 50.50
CA ARG A 394 -25.11 -17.66 51.64
C ARG A 394 -25.94 -16.81 52.62
N ALA A 395 -26.70 -15.85 52.12
CA ALA A 395 -27.59 -15.01 52.92
C ALA A 395 -28.68 -15.86 53.61
N HIS A 396 -29.20 -16.86 52.89
CA HIS A 396 -30.21 -17.76 53.42
C HIS A 396 -29.70 -18.56 54.63
N ILE A 397 -28.47 -19.09 54.53
CA ILE A 397 -27.82 -19.78 55.68
C ILE A 397 -27.58 -18.82 56.84
N LEU A 398 -27.09 -17.59 56.57
CA LEU A 398 -26.83 -16.56 57.57
C LEU A 398 -28.10 -16.11 58.30
N ARG A 399 -29.24 -15.95 57.59
CA ARG A 399 -30.53 -15.65 58.22
C ARG A 399 -30.90 -16.73 59.21
N GLY A 400 -30.70 -18.00 58.91
CA GLY A 400 -30.93 -19.10 59.86
C GLY A 400 -30.02 -19.03 61.10
N LEU A 401 -28.74 -18.70 60.88
CA LEU A 401 -27.77 -18.49 61.97
C LEU A 401 -28.15 -17.30 62.88
N VAL A 402 -28.65 -16.17 62.30
CA VAL A 402 -29.12 -15.02 63.07
C VAL A 402 -30.38 -15.37 63.89
N ILE A 403 -31.33 -16.11 63.30
CA ILE A 403 -32.49 -16.60 64.04
C ILE A 403 -32.06 -17.48 65.21
N ALA A 404 -31.14 -18.45 64.97
CA ALA A 404 -30.59 -19.32 66.01
C ALA A 404 -29.83 -18.55 67.09
N GLN A 405 -29.13 -17.48 66.73
CA GLN A 405 -28.39 -16.64 67.65
C GLN A 405 -29.31 -15.83 68.59
N ALA A 406 -30.45 -15.35 68.04
CA ALA A 406 -31.44 -14.62 68.85
C ALA A 406 -32.02 -15.49 70.02
N SER A 407 -32.06 -16.83 69.83
CA SER A 407 -32.57 -17.80 70.82
C SER A 407 -31.50 -18.82 71.18
N ILE A 408 -30.26 -18.41 71.33
CA ILE A 408 -29.11 -19.34 71.44
C ILE A 408 -29.19 -20.31 72.63
N ASN A 409 -29.75 -19.92 73.78
CA ASN A 409 -29.90 -20.81 74.91
C ASN A 409 -30.84 -21.96 74.61
N GLU A 410 -31.93 -21.71 73.90
CA GLU A 410 -32.90 -22.72 73.46
C GLU A 410 -32.30 -23.65 72.42
N VAL A 411 -31.55 -23.14 71.51
CA VAL A 411 -30.83 -23.90 70.46
C VAL A 411 -29.83 -24.85 71.09
N VAL A 412 -29.05 -24.40 72.10
CA VAL A 412 -28.10 -25.23 72.86
C VAL A 412 -28.81 -26.32 73.61
N GLU A 413 -30.00 -26.03 74.22
CA GLU A 413 -30.78 -26.99 74.95
C GLU A 413 -31.34 -28.09 74.05
N VAL A 414 -31.87 -27.72 72.88
CA VAL A 414 -32.30 -28.67 71.85
C VAL A 414 -31.14 -29.56 71.37
N CYS A 415 -29.99 -29.00 71.07
CA CYS A 415 -28.82 -29.79 70.66
C CYS A 415 -28.31 -30.74 71.72
N LYS A 416 -28.42 -30.39 73.04
CA LYS A 416 -28.05 -31.28 74.10
C LYS A 416 -29.00 -32.44 74.28
N ASN A 417 -30.29 -32.24 74.09
CA ASN A 417 -31.32 -33.22 74.29
C ASN A 417 -31.55 -34.14 73.06
N SER A 418 -30.95 -33.84 71.92
CA SER A 418 -31.06 -34.63 70.72
C SER A 418 -30.22 -35.88 70.76
N LYS A 419 -30.73 -36.98 70.11
CA LYS A 419 -30.08 -38.31 70.15
C LYS A 419 -28.89 -38.37 69.19
N ASP A 420 -29.02 -37.71 68.04
CA ASP A 420 -28.04 -37.64 66.95
C ASP A 420 -28.24 -36.35 66.19
N LYS A 421 -27.37 -36.12 65.11
CA LYS A 421 -27.44 -34.97 64.26
C LYS A 421 -28.78 -34.83 63.55
N THR A 422 -29.34 -35.95 63.07
CA THR A 422 -30.60 -35.95 62.30
C THR A 422 -31.76 -35.52 63.18
N ASP A 423 -31.86 -36.06 64.45
CA ASP A 423 -32.87 -35.69 65.45
C ASP A 423 -32.70 -34.21 65.85
N CYS A 424 -31.47 -33.72 66.00
CA CYS A 424 -31.18 -32.31 66.30
C CYS A 424 -31.71 -31.39 65.16
N VAL A 425 -31.43 -31.72 63.88
CA VAL A 425 -31.92 -30.95 62.76
C VAL A 425 -33.44 -30.91 62.69
N GLN A 426 -34.10 -32.06 62.90
CA GLN A 426 -35.57 -32.13 62.96
C GLN A 426 -36.17 -31.28 64.08
N GLN A 427 -35.61 -31.36 65.30
CA GLN A 427 -36.05 -30.54 66.44
C GLN A 427 -35.80 -29.06 66.19
N LEU A 428 -34.68 -28.69 65.60
CA LEU A 428 -34.39 -27.28 65.24
C LEU A 428 -35.39 -26.76 64.20
N MET A 429 -35.74 -27.55 63.19
CA MET A 429 -36.74 -27.18 62.20
C MET A 429 -38.13 -27.02 62.83
N ALA A 430 -38.47 -27.87 63.81
CA ALA A 430 -39.78 -27.83 64.48
C ALA A 430 -39.93 -26.65 65.44
N ASN A 431 -38.85 -26.26 66.14
CA ASN A 431 -38.88 -25.23 67.18
C ASN A 431 -38.58 -23.79 66.66
N PHE A 432 -37.81 -23.67 65.56
CA PHE A 432 -37.34 -22.39 65.06
C PHE A 432 -37.62 -22.26 63.57
N VAL A 433 -38.59 -21.89 63.02
CA VAL A 433 -38.94 -21.68 61.63
C VAL A 433 -37.70 -21.72 60.69
N LEU A 434 -36.93 -22.81 60.74
CA LEU A 434 -35.73 -23.05 59.95
C LEU A 434 -36.03 -24.17 58.93
N ASP A 435 -35.46 -24.03 57.75
CA ASP A 435 -35.44 -25.14 56.79
C ASP A 435 -34.28 -26.10 57.12
N GLU A 436 -34.22 -27.22 56.37
CA GLU A 436 -33.23 -28.29 56.58
C GLU A 436 -31.80 -27.80 56.41
N ARG A 437 -31.56 -26.91 55.41
CA ARG A 437 -30.23 -26.34 55.15
C ARG A 437 -29.79 -25.40 56.28
N GLN A 438 -30.68 -24.58 56.73
CA GLN A 438 -30.44 -23.65 57.89
C GLN A 438 -30.23 -24.43 59.17
N ALA A 439 -31.08 -25.43 59.45
CA ALA A 439 -31.00 -26.28 60.66
C ALA A 439 -29.67 -27.09 60.69
N ASN A 440 -29.22 -27.61 59.54
CA ASN A 440 -27.91 -28.25 59.42
C ASN A 440 -26.76 -27.29 59.75
N ALA A 441 -26.82 -26.08 59.21
CA ALA A 441 -25.82 -25.06 59.43
C ALA A 441 -25.76 -24.60 60.91
N VAL A 442 -26.91 -24.55 61.59
CA VAL A 442 -27.00 -24.25 63.02
C VAL A 442 -26.46 -25.41 63.81
N ALA A 443 -26.78 -26.68 63.48
CA ALA A 443 -26.27 -27.85 64.18
C ALA A 443 -24.75 -28.02 64.05
N GLU A 444 -24.16 -27.57 62.99
CA GLU A 444 -22.70 -27.57 62.77
C GLU A 444 -22.00 -26.28 63.27
N MET A 445 -22.72 -25.38 63.87
CA MET A 445 -22.18 -24.12 64.33
C MET A 445 -21.12 -24.32 65.45
N ARG A 446 -19.97 -23.74 65.27
CA ARG A 446 -18.91 -23.75 66.26
C ARG A 446 -19.30 -22.90 67.48
N LEU A 447 -19.08 -23.38 68.74
CA LEU A 447 -19.39 -22.69 69.98
C LEU A 447 -18.75 -21.28 70.04
N PHE A 448 -17.59 -21.06 69.41
CA PHE A 448 -16.95 -19.73 69.37
C PHE A 448 -17.82 -18.67 68.70
N ARG A 449 -18.70 -19.02 67.75
CA ARG A 449 -19.58 -18.08 67.07
C ARG A 449 -20.72 -17.52 67.91
N ILE A 450 -20.83 -17.93 69.18
CA ILE A 450 -21.85 -17.46 70.12
C ILE A 450 -21.45 -16.12 70.78
N SER A 451 -20.19 -15.63 70.60
CA SER A 451 -19.73 -14.38 71.20
C SER A 451 -20.40 -13.14 70.57
N HIS A 452 -20.68 -12.10 71.29
CA HIS A 452 -21.30 -10.85 70.82
C HIS A 452 -20.55 -10.24 69.63
N LEU A 453 -19.24 -10.28 69.60
CA LEU A 453 -18.42 -9.75 68.52
C LEU A 453 -18.62 -10.51 67.23
N GLU A 454 -18.92 -11.81 67.29
CA GLU A 454 -19.22 -12.62 66.12
C GLU A 454 -20.68 -12.41 65.61
N VAL A 455 -21.59 -12.08 66.46
CA VAL A 455 -22.99 -11.72 66.10
C VAL A 455 -23.01 -10.44 65.28
N ASP A 456 -22.26 -9.40 65.72
CA ASP A 456 -22.19 -8.17 64.96
C ASP A 456 -21.58 -8.40 63.59
N LYS A 457 -20.55 -9.21 63.46
CA LYS A 457 -19.97 -9.59 62.17
C LYS A 457 -20.93 -10.36 61.24
N LEU A 458 -21.75 -11.25 61.81
CA LEU A 458 -22.77 -11.98 61.07
C LEU A 458 -23.87 -11.04 60.54
N ASN A 459 -24.29 -10.07 61.32
CA ASN A 459 -25.26 -9.07 60.93
C ASN A 459 -24.69 -8.14 59.85
N ASP A 460 -23.44 -7.70 59.97
CA ASP A 460 -22.75 -6.89 58.98
C ASP A 460 -22.58 -7.70 57.65
N GLU A 461 -22.16 -8.98 57.72
CA GLU A 461 -22.06 -9.86 56.58
C GLU A 461 -23.43 -10.01 55.88
N LEU A 462 -24.50 -10.25 56.63
CA LEU A 462 -25.85 -10.39 56.12
C LEU A 462 -26.34 -9.08 55.42
N SER A 463 -26.14 -7.93 56.06
CA SER A 463 -26.49 -6.63 55.45
C SER A 463 -25.75 -6.37 54.17
N ASN A 464 -24.45 -6.69 54.09
CA ASN A 464 -23.65 -6.54 52.88
C ASN A 464 -24.12 -7.49 51.75
N LEU A 465 -24.48 -8.74 52.10
CA LEU A 465 -25.03 -9.69 51.11
C LEU A 465 -26.42 -9.26 50.64
N GLU A 466 -27.28 -8.71 51.49
CA GLU A 466 -28.60 -8.20 51.10
C GLU A 466 -28.48 -6.99 50.18
N ALA A 467 -27.53 -6.10 50.42
CA ALA A 467 -27.20 -4.99 49.52
C ALA A 467 -26.70 -5.50 48.18
N ALA A 468 -25.79 -6.51 48.16
CA ALA A 468 -25.29 -7.13 46.93
C ALA A 468 -26.43 -7.84 46.13
N ILE A 469 -27.34 -8.55 46.81
CA ILE A 469 -28.51 -9.19 46.20
C ILE A 469 -29.41 -8.15 45.53
N ALA A 470 -29.63 -7.00 46.21
CA ALA A 470 -30.44 -5.93 45.62
C ALA A 470 -29.75 -5.35 44.35
N ASP A 471 -28.42 -5.13 44.40
CA ASP A 471 -27.65 -4.65 43.24
C ASP A 471 -27.66 -5.66 42.09
N TYR A 472 -27.43 -6.96 42.35
CA TYR A 472 -27.50 -7.97 41.31
C TYR A 472 -28.89 -8.08 40.68
N LYS A 473 -29.96 -7.93 41.42
CA LYS A 473 -31.34 -7.90 40.88
C LYS A 473 -31.58 -6.65 40.04
N ASP A 474 -31.04 -5.52 40.42
CA ASP A 474 -31.11 -4.30 39.63
C ASP A 474 -30.34 -4.44 38.31
N ILE A 475 -29.13 -4.99 38.34
CA ILE A 475 -28.35 -5.28 37.12
C ILE A 475 -29.13 -6.21 36.17
N LEU A 476 -29.75 -7.27 36.69
CA LEU A 476 -30.52 -8.22 35.87
C LEU A 476 -31.83 -7.63 35.33
N ALA A 477 -32.40 -6.62 35.97
CA ALA A 477 -33.64 -5.95 35.56
C ALA A 477 -33.37 -4.83 34.52
N ASN A 478 -32.16 -4.28 34.48
CA ASN A 478 -31.85 -3.08 33.70
C ASN A 478 -30.70 -3.32 32.69
N GLU A 479 -31.00 -3.43 31.39
CA GLU A 479 -29.98 -3.61 30.33
C GLU A 479 -28.92 -2.50 30.32
N SER A 480 -29.31 -1.26 30.65
CA SER A 480 -28.36 -0.13 30.74
C SER A 480 -27.24 -0.36 31.76
N ARG A 481 -27.57 -1.02 32.91
CA ARG A 481 -26.57 -1.40 33.92
C ARG A 481 -25.60 -2.48 33.40
N VAL A 482 -26.12 -3.43 32.64
CA VAL A 482 -25.28 -4.46 31.97
C VAL A 482 -24.31 -3.80 31.00
N LEU A 483 -24.76 -2.87 30.17
CA LEU A 483 -23.94 -2.13 29.23
C LEU A 483 -22.88 -1.25 29.92
N GLU A 484 -23.25 -0.62 31.04
CA GLU A 484 -22.30 0.17 31.85
C GLU A 484 -21.18 -0.71 32.43
N ILE A 485 -21.51 -1.92 32.89
CA ILE A 485 -20.52 -2.88 33.39
C ILE A 485 -19.57 -3.28 32.25
N ILE A 486 -20.08 -3.61 31.06
CA ILE A 486 -19.28 -3.96 29.90
C ILE A 486 -18.34 -2.79 29.52
N LYS A 487 -18.85 -1.57 29.50
CA LYS A 487 -18.06 -0.37 29.22
C LYS A 487 -16.92 -0.17 30.22
N ASN A 488 -17.21 -0.33 31.52
CA ASN A 488 -16.20 -0.22 32.58
C ASN A 488 -15.16 -1.35 32.49
N ASP A 489 -15.58 -2.57 32.23
CA ASP A 489 -14.71 -3.72 32.00
C ASP A 489 -13.75 -3.49 30.80
N LEU A 490 -14.24 -2.95 29.71
CA LEU A 490 -13.45 -2.61 28.51
C LEU A 490 -12.46 -1.45 28.79
N LEU A 491 -12.89 -0.40 29.49
CA LEU A 491 -12.02 0.71 29.88
C LEU A 491 -10.92 0.25 30.84
N GLU A 492 -11.20 -0.70 31.74
CA GLU A 492 -10.20 -1.32 32.60
C GLU A 492 -9.12 -2.03 31.77
N ILE A 493 -9.52 -2.80 30.75
CA ILE A 493 -8.58 -3.51 29.86
C ILE A 493 -7.75 -2.51 29.06
N LYS A 494 -8.35 -1.49 28.46
CA LYS A 494 -7.65 -0.43 27.74
C LYS A 494 -6.57 0.24 28.60
N ARG A 495 -6.87 0.49 29.86
CA ARG A 495 -5.91 1.08 30.81
C ARG A 495 -4.79 0.11 31.20
N LYS A 496 -5.09 -1.18 31.37
CA LYS A 496 -4.11 -2.20 31.76
C LYS A 496 -3.15 -2.59 30.65
N TYR A 497 -3.62 -2.54 29.39
CA TYR A 497 -2.91 -2.96 28.19
C TYR A 497 -2.85 -1.83 27.17
N PRO A 498 -2.08 -0.76 27.47
CA PRO A 498 -1.94 0.35 26.52
C PRO A 498 -1.34 -0.16 25.20
N SER A 499 -1.88 0.30 24.09
CA SER A 499 -1.41 -0.08 22.76
C SER A 499 -1.35 1.15 21.86
N GLU A 500 -0.17 1.45 21.33
CA GLU A 500 0.03 2.43 20.28
C GLU A 500 -0.10 1.75 18.92
N ARG A 501 -0.60 2.49 17.92
CA ARG A 501 -0.69 2.00 16.55
C ARG A 501 0.72 1.83 15.98
N ARG A 502 1.00 0.67 15.39
CA ARG A 502 2.27 0.33 14.74
C ARG A 502 2.23 0.61 13.25
N THR A 503 1.12 0.28 12.60
CA THR A 503 0.95 0.40 11.15
C THR A 503 0.49 1.81 10.78
N GLU A 504 1.24 2.49 9.92
CA GLU A 504 0.92 3.81 9.38
C GLU A 504 0.01 3.71 8.15
N ILE A 505 -0.79 4.74 7.88
CA ILE A 505 -1.70 4.79 6.74
C ILE A 505 -1.26 5.92 5.82
N ALA A 506 -0.76 5.56 4.63
CA ALA A 506 -0.43 6.52 3.57
C ALA A 506 -1.71 6.92 2.82
N VAL A 507 -2.16 8.16 3.00
CA VAL A 507 -3.45 8.65 2.49
C VAL A 507 -3.41 8.93 0.99
N ASP A 508 -2.27 9.41 0.46
CA ASP A 508 -2.12 9.94 -0.92
C ASP A 508 -1.67 8.90 -1.94
N PHE A 509 -2.11 7.65 -1.81
CA PHE A 509 -1.73 6.60 -2.74
C PHE A 509 -2.78 6.39 -3.83
N SER A 510 -2.40 6.58 -5.11
CA SER A 510 -3.26 6.45 -6.28
C SER A 510 -3.47 5.00 -6.78
N GLY A 511 -2.94 4.00 -6.11
CA GLY A 511 -3.24 2.57 -6.33
C GLY A 511 -2.11 1.72 -6.86
N GLU A 512 -1.62 1.89 -8.08
CA GLU A 512 -0.57 1.06 -8.66
C GLU A 512 0.69 1.90 -8.96
N ILE A 513 1.86 1.28 -8.83
CA ILE A 513 3.10 1.86 -9.36
C ILE A 513 2.98 1.82 -10.87
N GLU A 514 2.81 2.99 -11.50
CA GLU A 514 2.77 3.10 -12.95
C GLU A 514 4.17 2.85 -13.53
N ASP A 515 4.23 2.41 -14.78
CA ASP A 515 5.53 2.22 -15.45
C ASP A 515 6.33 3.54 -15.51
N GLU A 516 5.65 4.66 -15.40
CA GLU A 516 6.23 6.00 -15.34
C GLU A 516 7.04 6.24 -14.06
N ASP A 517 6.60 5.71 -12.90
CA ASP A 517 7.31 5.81 -11.61
C ASP A 517 8.67 5.09 -11.59
N LEU A 518 8.89 4.22 -12.58
CA LEU A 518 10.12 3.45 -12.74
C LEU A 518 11.16 4.14 -13.63
N ILE A 519 10.83 5.30 -14.16
CA ILE A 519 11.67 6.05 -15.11
C ILE A 519 12.22 7.28 -14.39
N PRO A 520 13.55 7.51 -14.41
CA PRO A 520 14.11 8.69 -13.77
C PRO A 520 13.63 9.98 -14.45
N VAL A 521 13.31 10.97 -13.62
CA VAL A 521 13.03 12.32 -14.11
C VAL A 521 14.35 13.00 -14.44
N GLU A 522 14.64 13.20 -15.71
CA GLU A 522 15.87 13.83 -16.18
C GLU A 522 15.62 14.78 -17.36
N GLN A 523 16.50 15.75 -17.55
CA GLN A 523 16.47 16.62 -18.73
C GLN A 523 17.12 15.88 -19.90
N VAL A 524 16.38 15.76 -20.99
CA VAL A 524 16.84 15.04 -22.19
C VAL A 524 16.75 15.93 -23.44
N VAL A 525 17.68 15.73 -24.34
CA VAL A 525 17.62 16.28 -25.70
C VAL A 525 16.90 15.30 -26.59
N VAL A 526 15.77 15.69 -27.13
CA VAL A 526 15.07 14.94 -28.17
C VAL A 526 15.47 15.50 -29.53
N SER A 527 15.94 14.62 -30.40
CA SER A 527 16.27 14.98 -31.79
C SER A 527 15.43 14.18 -32.77
N MET A 528 14.97 14.85 -33.81
CA MET A 528 14.22 14.24 -34.93
C MET A 528 14.87 14.60 -36.28
N THR A 529 15.07 13.61 -37.12
CA THR A 529 15.62 13.81 -38.47
C THR A 529 14.49 14.10 -39.47
N HIS A 530 14.86 14.68 -40.66
CA HIS A 530 13.94 14.93 -41.76
C HIS A 530 13.22 13.66 -42.23
N SER A 531 13.88 12.53 -42.17
CA SER A 531 13.30 11.22 -42.48
C SER A 531 12.42 10.65 -41.35
N GLY A 532 12.23 11.36 -40.24
CA GLY A 532 11.36 11.00 -39.14
C GLY A 532 11.96 9.97 -38.15
N TYR A 533 13.29 9.93 -38.02
CA TYR A 533 13.93 9.16 -36.95
C TYR A 533 14.07 10.03 -35.71
N VAL A 534 13.68 9.47 -34.55
CA VAL A 534 13.72 10.14 -33.26
C VAL A 534 14.58 9.38 -32.28
N LYS A 535 15.25 10.10 -31.40
CA LYS A 535 15.98 9.56 -30.26
C LYS A 535 16.04 10.60 -29.14
N ARG A 536 16.28 10.13 -27.93
CA ARG A 536 16.58 10.98 -26.77
C ARG A 536 17.98 10.70 -26.24
N LEU A 537 18.62 11.71 -25.66
CA LEU A 537 19.87 11.62 -24.94
C LEU A 537 19.84 12.56 -23.73
N PRO A 538 20.54 12.23 -22.63
CA PRO A 538 20.74 13.17 -21.54
C PRO A 538 21.46 14.44 -22.03
N VAL A 539 21.12 15.59 -21.46
CA VAL A 539 21.73 16.89 -21.84
C VAL A 539 23.25 16.88 -21.62
N SER A 540 23.73 16.15 -20.63
CA SER A 540 25.15 16.00 -20.30
C SER A 540 26.05 15.44 -21.43
N GLU A 541 25.47 14.75 -22.39
CA GLU A 541 26.20 14.21 -23.57
C GLU A 541 26.63 15.30 -24.60
N TYR A 542 26.18 16.55 -24.44
CA TYR A 542 26.50 17.66 -25.32
C TYR A 542 27.31 18.71 -24.59
N HIS A 543 28.64 18.77 -24.86
CA HIS A 543 29.54 19.74 -24.27
C HIS A 543 29.51 21.10 -25.01
N ALA A 544 29.64 22.18 -24.27
CA ALA A 544 29.74 23.55 -24.82
C ALA A 544 31.04 23.75 -25.63
N GLN A 545 30.98 24.47 -26.77
CA GLN A 545 32.14 24.82 -27.60
C GLN A 545 32.21 26.31 -27.86
N ASN A 546 33.43 26.85 -27.99
CA ASN A 546 33.67 28.26 -28.28
C ASN A 546 33.23 28.65 -29.70
N ARG A 547 32.97 29.93 -29.91
CA ARG A 547 32.57 30.55 -31.17
C ARG A 547 33.56 30.18 -32.30
N GLY A 548 33.04 29.65 -33.42
CA GLY A 548 33.82 29.26 -34.59
C GLY A 548 34.43 27.88 -34.54
N GLY A 549 34.05 27.04 -33.54
CA GLY A 549 34.40 25.63 -33.43
C GLY A 549 33.93 24.80 -34.64
N LYS A 550 34.51 23.60 -34.80
CA LYS A 550 34.19 22.68 -35.90
C LYS A 550 32.90 21.87 -35.69
N GLY A 551 32.31 21.91 -34.50
CA GLY A 551 31.11 21.13 -34.12
C GLY A 551 31.37 19.63 -33.93
N ILE A 552 30.43 18.96 -33.32
CA ILE A 552 30.45 17.54 -33.02
C ILE A 552 29.37 16.85 -33.86
N THR A 553 29.68 15.72 -34.47
CA THR A 553 28.69 14.96 -35.24
C THR A 553 27.67 14.31 -34.30
N ALA A 554 26.42 14.76 -34.34
CA ALA A 554 25.35 14.25 -33.49
C ALA A 554 24.59 13.07 -34.11
N HIS A 555 24.67 12.94 -35.43
CA HIS A 555 24.01 11.90 -36.19
C HIS A 555 24.89 11.43 -37.33
N ARG A 556 24.87 10.16 -37.69
CA ARG A 556 25.35 9.67 -38.98
C ARG A 556 24.15 9.38 -39.87
N PRO A 557 23.60 10.38 -40.60
CA PRO A 557 22.47 10.19 -41.48
C PRO A 557 22.88 9.35 -42.70
N LYS A 558 21.89 8.77 -43.38
CA LYS A 558 22.08 8.37 -44.77
C LYS A 558 22.35 9.63 -45.62
N GLU A 559 22.92 9.49 -46.81
CA GLU A 559 23.42 10.58 -47.67
C GLU A 559 22.43 11.75 -47.92
N GLU A 560 21.13 11.62 -47.55
CA GLU A 560 20.10 12.64 -47.75
C GLU A 560 19.27 12.96 -46.45
N ASP A 561 19.66 12.50 -45.25
CA ASP A 561 18.89 12.75 -44.01
C ASP A 561 19.66 13.66 -43.04
N PHE A 562 18.99 14.60 -42.42
CA PHE A 562 19.58 15.58 -41.47
C PHE A 562 18.65 15.79 -40.27
N VAL A 563 19.21 16.30 -39.15
CA VAL A 563 18.41 16.65 -37.95
C VAL A 563 17.60 17.90 -38.25
N GLU A 564 16.29 17.75 -38.28
CA GLU A 564 15.36 18.84 -38.53
C GLU A 564 14.88 19.53 -37.28
N LYS A 565 14.66 18.78 -36.21
CA LYS A 565 14.17 19.28 -34.90
C LYS A 565 15.04 18.80 -33.79
N MET A 566 15.29 19.70 -32.83
CA MET A 566 15.95 19.40 -31.55
C MET A 566 15.40 20.32 -30.49
N PHE A 567 15.11 19.76 -29.29
CA PHE A 567 14.60 20.50 -28.15
C PHE A 567 14.95 19.76 -26.85
N VAL A 568 14.94 20.48 -25.75
CA VAL A 568 15.18 19.97 -24.40
C VAL A 568 13.85 19.88 -23.68
N CYS A 569 13.61 18.78 -22.97
CA CYS A 569 12.41 18.58 -22.15
C CYS A 569 12.68 17.55 -21.04
N SER A 570 11.77 17.45 -20.06
CA SER A 570 11.82 16.38 -19.09
C SER A 570 11.45 15.01 -19.72
N SER A 571 12.05 13.93 -19.20
CA SER A 571 11.69 12.56 -19.59
C SER A 571 10.20 12.26 -19.40
N HIS A 572 9.52 12.95 -18.47
CA HIS A 572 8.10 12.76 -18.11
C HIS A 572 7.14 13.70 -18.85
N ASP A 573 7.64 14.69 -19.60
CA ASP A 573 6.79 15.59 -20.37
C ASP A 573 6.03 14.85 -21.46
N TYR A 574 4.82 15.30 -21.78
CA TYR A 574 4.11 14.86 -22.98
C TYR A 574 4.65 15.57 -24.19
N LEU A 575 4.81 14.82 -25.27
CA LEU A 575 5.14 15.36 -26.58
C LEU A 575 3.90 15.36 -27.46
N LEU A 576 3.48 16.56 -27.88
CA LEU A 576 2.46 16.74 -28.90
C LEU A 576 3.16 16.81 -30.25
N LEU A 577 2.90 15.83 -31.10
CA LEU A 577 3.49 15.68 -32.44
C LEU A 577 2.49 16.17 -33.46
N PHE A 578 2.77 17.27 -34.14
CA PHE A 578 1.90 17.86 -35.15
C PHE A 578 2.39 17.50 -36.56
N SER A 579 1.48 17.03 -37.42
CA SER A 579 1.81 16.63 -38.78
C SER A 579 1.57 17.74 -39.79
N ASP A 580 2.18 17.62 -40.96
CA ASP A 580 1.99 18.46 -42.12
C ASP A 580 0.54 18.51 -42.59
N ARG A 581 -0.25 17.45 -42.29
CA ARG A 581 -1.68 17.36 -42.57
C ARG A 581 -2.58 17.96 -41.47
N GLY A 582 -1.99 18.64 -40.48
CA GLY A 582 -2.72 19.27 -39.40
C GLY A 582 -3.32 18.30 -38.37
N ARG A 583 -2.77 17.08 -38.23
CA ARG A 583 -3.12 16.14 -37.18
C ARG A 583 -2.16 16.28 -35.98
N VAL A 584 -2.59 15.80 -34.83
CA VAL A 584 -1.79 15.76 -33.59
C VAL A 584 -1.79 14.36 -33.00
N TYR A 585 -0.63 13.92 -32.55
CA TYR A 585 -0.40 12.69 -31.78
C TYR A 585 0.21 13.06 -30.42
N ARG A 586 0.06 12.18 -29.43
CA ARG A 586 0.58 12.40 -28.07
C ARG A 586 1.32 11.15 -27.61
N ILE A 587 2.56 11.34 -27.12
CA ILE A 587 3.38 10.30 -26.48
C ILE A 587 4.07 10.92 -25.27
N LYS A 588 4.56 10.07 -24.34
CA LYS A 588 5.47 10.51 -23.29
C LYS A 588 6.90 10.55 -23.82
N THR A 589 7.72 11.47 -23.35
CA THR A 589 9.13 11.63 -23.79
C THR A 589 9.93 10.34 -23.54
N TYR A 590 9.71 9.63 -22.43
CA TYR A 590 10.40 8.38 -22.13
C TYR A 590 10.06 7.23 -23.10
N GLU A 591 8.96 7.29 -23.84
CA GLU A 591 8.63 6.31 -24.87
C GLU A 591 9.58 6.40 -26.10
N ILE A 592 10.28 7.53 -26.24
CA ILE A 592 11.34 7.67 -27.22
C ILE A 592 12.57 6.91 -26.73
N PRO A 593 13.11 5.95 -27.50
CA PRO A 593 14.25 5.17 -27.05
C PRO A 593 15.49 6.05 -26.90
N GLU A 594 16.24 5.79 -25.84
CA GLU A 594 17.57 6.31 -25.64
C GLU A 594 18.54 5.66 -26.63
N ALA A 595 19.41 6.45 -27.24
CA ALA A 595 20.36 5.93 -28.21
C ALA A 595 21.64 6.75 -28.21
N ALA A 596 22.77 6.12 -28.45
CA ALA A 596 24.06 6.80 -28.50
C ALA A 596 24.05 8.00 -29.46
N ARG A 597 24.91 8.99 -29.19
CA ARG A 597 24.97 10.24 -29.95
C ARG A 597 25.06 10.03 -31.48
N THR A 598 25.81 9.06 -31.95
CA THR A 598 25.98 8.73 -33.39
C THR A 598 24.95 7.77 -33.93
N ALA A 599 24.10 7.18 -33.08
CA ALA A 599 23.07 6.25 -33.50
C ALA A 599 21.93 6.96 -34.27
N ARG A 600 21.29 6.24 -35.20
CA ARG A 600 20.21 6.78 -36.04
C ARG A 600 18.92 7.06 -35.26
N GLY A 601 18.65 6.37 -34.12
CA GLY A 601 17.37 6.41 -33.43
C GLY A 601 16.31 5.50 -34.03
N ARG A 602 15.05 5.67 -33.65
CA ARG A 602 13.89 4.86 -34.07
C ARG A 602 12.95 5.69 -34.95
N ALA A 603 12.40 5.08 -35.99
CA ALA A 603 11.43 5.76 -36.84
C ALA A 603 10.15 6.07 -36.04
N ILE A 604 9.68 7.31 -36.11
CA ILE A 604 8.53 7.82 -35.35
C ILE A 604 7.23 7.07 -35.67
N VAL A 605 7.12 6.54 -36.91
CA VAL A 605 6.00 5.68 -37.33
C VAL A 605 5.86 4.38 -36.53
N ASN A 606 6.93 3.97 -35.83
CA ASN A 606 6.90 2.82 -34.93
C ASN A 606 6.45 3.20 -33.50
N LEU A 607 6.34 4.49 -33.19
CA LEU A 607 5.89 5.00 -31.90
C LEU A 607 4.43 5.45 -31.94
N VAL A 608 4.02 6.07 -33.06
CA VAL A 608 2.66 6.57 -33.29
C VAL A 608 2.12 6.09 -34.65
N GLN A 609 0.81 5.90 -34.74
CA GLN A 609 0.16 5.42 -35.94
C GLN A 609 -0.06 6.59 -36.95
N ILE A 610 1.00 6.94 -37.68
CA ILE A 610 0.99 7.99 -38.71
C ILE A 610 0.56 7.37 -40.05
N ALA A 611 -0.19 8.10 -40.88
CA ALA A 611 -0.55 7.66 -42.23
C ALA A 611 0.70 7.59 -43.14
N GLN A 612 0.64 6.78 -44.22
CA GLN A 612 1.80 6.44 -45.04
C GLN A 612 2.51 7.67 -45.68
N ASP A 613 1.76 8.75 -45.96
CA ASP A 613 2.28 9.99 -46.57
C ASP A 613 2.23 11.20 -45.65
N GLU A 614 2.17 11.00 -44.37
CA GLU A 614 2.10 12.06 -43.35
C GLU A 614 3.44 12.23 -42.66
N LYS A 615 3.91 13.49 -42.50
CA LYS A 615 5.16 13.82 -41.86
C LYS A 615 4.92 14.65 -40.59
N ILE A 616 5.68 14.40 -39.53
CA ILE A 616 5.67 15.24 -38.33
C ILE A 616 6.50 16.47 -38.60
N THR A 617 5.86 17.63 -38.52
CA THR A 617 6.48 18.95 -38.78
C THR A 617 6.87 19.67 -37.51
N THR A 618 6.15 19.45 -36.43
CA THR A 618 6.41 20.14 -35.14
C THR A 618 6.18 19.21 -33.97
N ILE A 619 7.09 19.28 -32.99
CA ILE A 619 6.98 18.59 -31.72
C ILE A 619 7.01 19.65 -30.62
N ILE A 620 6.07 19.57 -29.68
CA ILE A 620 5.98 20.49 -28.54
C ILE A 620 5.96 19.66 -27.27
N PRO A 621 6.90 19.89 -26.34
CA PRO A 621 6.82 19.38 -25.00
C PRO A 621 5.74 20.12 -24.20
N VAL A 622 4.91 19.40 -23.46
CA VAL A 622 3.85 19.95 -22.63
C VAL A 622 3.88 19.24 -21.29
N LYS A 623 3.93 20.00 -20.20
CA LYS A 623 3.83 19.47 -18.83
C LYS A 623 2.41 18.95 -18.56
N GLU A 624 2.29 17.98 -17.68
CA GLU A 624 1.02 17.31 -17.40
C GLU A 624 -0.10 18.25 -16.91
N ASP A 625 0.26 19.21 -16.06
CA ASP A 625 -0.69 20.14 -15.42
C ASP A 625 -0.76 21.50 -16.14
N ALA A 626 -0.30 21.60 -17.41
CA ALA A 626 -0.28 22.85 -18.12
C ALA A 626 -1.69 23.28 -18.56
N GLU A 627 -2.10 24.47 -18.15
CA GLU A 627 -3.30 25.15 -18.63
C GLU A 627 -2.92 26.22 -19.66
N GLY A 628 -3.72 26.41 -20.70
CA GLY A 628 -3.46 27.45 -21.70
C GLY A 628 -4.01 27.11 -23.08
N PHE A 629 -3.32 27.60 -24.11
CA PHE A 629 -3.71 27.46 -25.50
C PHE A 629 -2.54 26.99 -26.36
N ILE A 630 -2.86 26.38 -27.47
CA ILE A 630 -1.90 26.08 -28.53
C ILE A 630 -2.17 27.05 -29.70
N ALA A 631 -1.15 27.82 -30.07
CA ALA A 631 -1.14 28.71 -31.21
C ALA A 631 -0.47 28.02 -32.40
N PHE A 632 -1.10 28.09 -33.56
CA PHE A 632 -0.65 27.47 -34.81
C PHE A 632 -0.37 28.55 -35.87
N ALA A 633 0.76 28.48 -36.54
CA ALA A 633 1.09 29.33 -37.68
C ALA A 633 1.31 28.49 -38.94
N THR A 634 0.67 28.89 -40.04
CA THR A 634 0.84 28.23 -41.36
C THR A 634 1.77 28.96 -42.26
N ARG A 635 2.38 28.29 -43.19
CA ARG A 635 3.27 28.83 -44.19
C ARG A 635 2.62 29.95 -45.03
N GLY A 636 1.32 29.79 -45.32
CA GLY A 636 0.51 30.78 -46.05
C GLY A 636 0.11 32.03 -45.25
N GLY A 637 0.56 32.20 -44.02
CA GLY A 637 0.32 33.42 -43.24
C GLY A 637 -0.94 33.41 -42.37
N LEU A 638 -1.50 32.23 -42.05
CA LEU A 638 -2.62 32.08 -41.15
C LEU A 638 -2.15 31.79 -39.72
N ILE A 639 -2.94 32.22 -38.74
CA ILE A 639 -2.75 31.92 -37.30
C ILE A 639 -4.06 31.41 -36.71
N LYS A 640 -3.95 30.46 -35.77
CA LYS A 640 -5.06 29.87 -35.02
C LYS A 640 -4.67 29.70 -33.57
N LYS A 641 -5.65 29.80 -32.67
CA LYS A 641 -5.50 29.48 -31.25
C LYS A 641 -6.57 28.49 -30.81
N THR A 642 -6.18 27.41 -30.09
CA THR A 642 -7.07 26.35 -29.57
C THR A 642 -6.70 26.08 -28.12
N LYS A 643 -7.69 25.82 -27.27
CA LYS A 643 -7.44 25.45 -25.86
C LYS A 643 -6.66 24.14 -25.74
N LEU A 644 -5.71 24.07 -24.80
CA LEU A 644 -4.92 22.87 -24.55
C LEU A 644 -5.78 21.67 -24.11
N GLU A 645 -6.85 21.91 -23.33
CA GLU A 645 -7.79 20.87 -22.88
C GLU A 645 -8.36 20.02 -24.05
N GLU A 646 -8.50 20.59 -25.26
CA GLU A 646 -8.98 19.88 -26.43
C GLU A 646 -8.00 18.79 -26.91
N PHE A 647 -6.76 18.83 -26.44
CA PHE A 647 -5.68 17.89 -26.74
C PHE A 647 -5.36 16.93 -25.57
N ALA A 648 -6.08 17.00 -24.46
CA ALA A 648 -5.85 16.18 -23.26
C ALA A 648 -6.03 14.68 -23.52
N ARG A 649 -6.96 14.30 -24.42
CA ARG A 649 -7.22 12.89 -24.78
C ARG A 649 -7.03 12.69 -26.27
N ILE A 650 -5.90 12.11 -26.66
CA ILE A 650 -5.56 11.78 -28.04
C ILE A 650 -5.36 10.27 -28.16
N ASN A 651 -6.10 9.64 -29.04
CA ASN A 651 -5.95 8.22 -29.33
C ASN A 651 -4.68 7.97 -30.16
N LYS A 652 -4.17 6.74 -30.19
CA LYS A 652 -2.95 6.36 -30.93
C LYS A 652 -3.00 6.67 -32.45
N ASN A 653 -4.20 6.77 -33.04
CA ASN A 653 -4.42 7.16 -34.45
C ASN A 653 -4.49 8.68 -34.66
N GLY A 654 -4.19 9.49 -33.62
CA GLY A 654 -4.17 10.96 -33.67
C GLY A 654 -5.54 11.62 -33.80
N LYS A 655 -5.57 12.95 -33.70
CA LYS A 655 -6.73 13.83 -33.85
C LYS A 655 -6.43 14.96 -34.81
N ILE A 656 -7.46 15.54 -35.45
CA ILE A 656 -7.32 16.78 -36.24
C ILE A 656 -7.03 17.94 -35.26
N ALA A 657 -5.94 18.67 -35.51
CA ALA A 657 -5.53 19.84 -34.74
C ALA A 657 -5.88 21.15 -35.45
N ILE A 658 -5.74 21.22 -36.79
CA ILE A 658 -6.06 22.37 -37.61
C ILE A 658 -6.50 21.86 -38.97
N LYS A 659 -7.49 22.53 -39.56
CA LYS A 659 -7.87 22.29 -40.98
C LYS A 659 -7.01 23.22 -41.85
N LEU A 660 -6.13 22.64 -42.63
CA LEU A 660 -5.30 23.38 -43.59
C LEU A 660 -6.07 23.65 -44.91
N ASN A 661 -5.75 24.77 -45.54
CA ASN A 661 -6.20 25.03 -46.94
C ASN A 661 -5.37 24.19 -47.93
N ASP A 662 -5.84 24.07 -49.15
CA ASP A 662 -5.09 23.43 -50.22
C ASP A 662 -3.75 24.16 -50.45
N ASP A 663 -2.65 23.42 -50.50
CA ASP A 663 -1.26 23.91 -50.66
C ASP A 663 -0.64 24.66 -49.45
N ASP A 664 -1.31 24.72 -48.27
CA ASP A 664 -0.73 25.31 -47.07
C ASP A 664 -0.16 24.23 -46.16
N THR A 665 0.86 24.59 -45.39
CA THR A 665 1.52 23.69 -44.43
C THR A 665 1.66 24.34 -43.09
N LEU A 666 1.61 23.53 -41.99
CA LEU A 666 1.86 23.97 -40.63
C LEU A 666 3.36 24.15 -40.42
N ILE A 667 3.81 25.36 -39.99
CA ILE A 667 5.24 25.69 -39.80
C ILE A 667 5.68 25.77 -38.34
N SER A 668 4.84 26.33 -37.50
CA SER A 668 5.19 26.51 -36.07
C SER A 668 3.96 26.34 -35.20
N VAL A 669 4.15 25.73 -34.03
CA VAL A 669 3.13 25.57 -33.02
C VAL A 669 3.76 25.94 -31.68
N GLN A 670 3.08 26.76 -30.88
CA GLN A 670 3.56 27.27 -29.61
C GLN A 670 2.49 27.11 -28.54
N PHE A 671 2.94 26.85 -27.33
CA PHE A 671 2.09 26.96 -26.14
C PHE A 671 1.93 28.42 -25.73
N THR A 672 0.73 28.82 -25.31
CA THR A 672 0.44 30.22 -24.88
C THR A 672 -0.53 30.23 -23.69
N THR A 673 -0.44 31.30 -22.89
CA THR A 673 -1.25 31.46 -21.67
C THR A 673 -2.63 32.08 -21.93
N GLY A 674 -2.82 32.70 -23.13
CA GLY A 674 -4.07 33.41 -23.48
C GLY A 674 -3.95 34.92 -23.48
N SER A 675 -2.91 35.47 -22.86
CA SER A 675 -2.62 36.90 -22.76
C SER A 675 -1.27 37.31 -23.33
N ASP A 676 -0.58 36.37 -23.96
CA ASP A 676 0.78 36.58 -24.46
C ASP A 676 0.84 37.44 -25.73
N GLU A 677 2.02 37.92 -26.01
CA GLU A 677 2.33 38.53 -27.31
C GLU A 677 3.04 37.53 -28.22
N LEU A 678 2.63 37.51 -29.45
CA LEU A 678 3.18 36.63 -30.50
C LEU A 678 4.01 37.43 -31.48
N MET A 679 5.18 36.87 -31.82
CA MET A 679 6.02 37.41 -32.87
C MET A 679 6.21 36.37 -33.99
N ILE A 680 5.95 36.75 -35.20
CA ILE A 680 6.02 35.91 -36.39
C ILE A 680 6.99 36.51 -37.40
N ALA A 681 7.79 35.67 -38.03
CA ALA A 681 8.77 36.11 -39.02
C ALA A 681 8.57 35.45 -40.39
N SER A 682 8.89 36.17 -41.45
CA SER A 682 8.89 35.69 -42.84
C SER A 682 10.30 35.38 -43.34
N LYS A 683 10.42 34.49 -44.33
CA LYS A 683 11.64 34.11 -44.99
C LYS A 683 12.42 35.31 -45.55
N GLY A 684 11.70 36.32 -46.06
CA GLY A 684 12.27 37.58 -46.50
C GLY A 684 12.72 38.53 -45.41
N GLY A 685 12.72 38.09 -44.12
CA GLY A 685 13.23 38.86 -43.01
C GLY A 685 12.32 39.98 -42.50
N LYS A 686 11.04 39.90 -42.71
CA LYS A 686 10.05 40.73 -42.06
C LYS A 686 9.46 40.04 -40.85
N CYS A 687 9.13 40.77 -39.77
CA CYS A 687 8.47 40.27 -38.62
C CYS A 687 7.30 41.15 -38.16
N ILE A 688 6.35 40.57 -37.46
CA ILE A 688 5.22 41.25 -36.86
C ILE A 688 5.02 40.78 -35.43
N ARG A 689 4.91 41.72 -34.49
CA ARG A 689 4.60 41.44 -33.06
C ARG A 689 3.19 41.98 -32.76
N PHE A 690 2.35 41.15 -32.16
CA PHE A 690 0.98 41.52 -31.78
C PHE A 690 0.48 40.69 -30.59
N GLY A 691 -0.47 41.28 -29.82
CA GLY A 691 -1.07 40.53 -28.69
C GLY A 691 -1.94 39.35 -29.13
N GLU A 692 -1.80 38.24 -28.45
CA GLU A 692 -2.58 37.01 -28.66
C GLU A 692 -4.10 37.24 -28.57
N SER A 693 -4.56 38.26 -27.80
CA SER A 693 -5.96 38.65 -27.71
C SER A 693 -6.58 39.02 -29.08
N ASN A 694 -5.74 39.40 -30.05
CA ASN A 694 -6.18 39.65 -31.42
C ASN A 694 -6.52 38.35 -32.19
N VAL A 695 -6.25 37.18 -31.60
CA VAL A 695 -6.60 35.87 -32.16
C VAL A 695 -7.64 35.19 -31.24
N ARG A 696 -8.86 35.10 -31.75
CA ARG A 696 -9.92 34.40 -30.99
C ARG A 696 -9.62 32.92 -30.84
N SER A 697 -10.02 32.32 -29.70
CA SER A 697 -9.99 30.87 -29.52
C SER A 697 -10.95 30.19 -30.48
N MET A 698 -10.51 29.11 -31.13
CA MET A 698 -11.23 28.36 -32.16
C MET A 698 -11.09 26.87 -31.94
N GLY A 699 -12.11 26.11 -32.31
CA GLY A 699 -12.12 24.66 -32.26
C GLY A 699 -11.06 24.03 -33.17
N ARG A 700 -10.71 22.76 -32.93
CA ARG A 700 -9.63 22.02 -33.63
C ARG A 700 -9.76 21.98 -35.17
N ASP A 701 -10.94 21.91 -35.71
CA ASP A 701 -11.28 21.68 -37.10
C ASP A 701 -11.44 22.97 -37.96
N THR A 702 -10.90 24.09 -37.48
CA THR A 702 -10.91 25.38 -38.17
C THR A 702 -9.56 25.72 -38.81
N ALA A 703 -9.53 26.57 -39.88
CA ALA A 703 -8.33 26.94 -40.60
C ALA A 703 -7.54 28.12 -39.97
N GLY A 704 -8.17 28.94 -39.10
CA GLY A 704 -7.54 30.13 -38.51
C GLY A 704 -7.86 31.46 -39.23
N VAL A 705 -7.10 32.49 -38.89
CA VAL A 705 -7.25 33.88 -39.36
C VAL A 705 -5.91 34.43 -39.87
N LYS A 706 -5.92 35.43 -40.74
CA LYS A 706 -4.69 36.05 -41.31
C LYS A 706 -3.78 36.60 -40.21
N ALA A 707 -2.52 36.16 -40.16
CA ALA A 707 -1.50 36.61 -39.22
C ALA A 707 -0.72 37.82 -39.75
N MET A 708 -0.18 37.68 -40.98
CA MET A 708 0.70 38.67 -41.63
C MET A 708 0.35 38.78 -43.13
N LYS A 709 0.57 39.92 -43.77
CA LYS A 709 0.47 40.08 -45.21
C LYS A 709 1.84 39.79 -45.84
N LEU A 710 1.93 38.65 -46.51
CA LEU A 710 3.13 38.20 -47.22
C LEU A 710 3.25 38.82 -48.61
N GLY A 711 4.48 38.89 -49.15
CA GLY A 711 4.76 39.17 -50.58
C GLY A 711 4.48 37.94 -51.46
N GLU A 712 4.63 38.08 -52.81
CA GLU A 712 4.29 37.02 -53.77
C GLU A 712 5.15 35.76 -53.61
N ASP A 713 6.43 35.87 -53.25
CA ASP A 713 7.36 34.73 -53.02
C ASP A 713 7.80 34.59 -51.55
N ASP A 714 7.10 35.22 -50.60
CA ASP A 714 7.44 35.20 -49.18
C ASP A 714 6.55 34.17 -48.42
N ALA A 715 7.09 33.56 -47.40
CA ALA A 715 6.42 32.58 -46.61
C ALA A 715 6.77 32.80 -45.13
N LEU A 716 5.91 32.42 -44.18
CA LEU A 716 6.29 32.40 -42.80
C LEU A 716 7.30 31.28 -42.51
N VAL A 717 8.24 31.55 -41.59
CA VAL A 717 9.31 30.60 -41.24
C VAL A 717 9.26 30.18 -39.77
N ASP A 718 8.88 31.10 -38.88
CA ASP A 718 8.80 30.75 -37.45
C ASP A 718 7.83 31.70 -36.72
N MET A 719 7.38 31.26 -35.54
CA MET A 719 6.56 32.00 -34.59
C MET A 719 7.08 31.74 -33.17
N LEU A 720 7.16 32.80 -32.36
CA LEU A 720 7.52 32.70 -30.94
C LEU A 720 6.51 33.45 -30.06
N VAL A 721 6.45 33.06 -28.80
CA VAL A 721 5.78 33.78 -27.73
C VAL A 721 6.78 34.78 -27.14
N VAL A 722 6.39 36.05 -27.02
CA VAL A 722 7.28 37.10 -26.59
C VAL A 722 7.43 37.14 -25.08
N ASP A 723 8.67 37.04 -24.65
CA ASP A 723 9.12 37.31 -23.28
C ASP A 723 9.93 38.61 -23.29
N GLU A 724 9.47 39.65 -22.61
CA GLU A 724 10.11 40.95 -22.59
C GLU A 724 11.48 40.96 -21.91
N SER A 725 11.78 39.95 -21.10
CA SER A 725 13.10 39.81 -20.43
C SER A 725 14.18 39.26 -21.37
N LYS A 726 13.83 38.73 -22.53
CA LYS A 726 14.74 38.04 -23.43
C LYS A 726 15.05 38.81 -24.72
N ASP A 727 16.24 38.56 -25.24
CA ASP A 727 16.67 39.10 -26.54
C ASP A 727 16.12 38.23 -27.68
N VAL A 728 15.89 38.81 -28.83
CA VAL A 728 15.49 38.09 -30.05
C VAL A 728 16.72 37.66 -30.82
N LEU A 729 16.90 36.36 -30.94
CA LEU A 729 17.91 35.71 -31.76
C LEU A 729 17.34 35.44 -33.16
N THR A 730 18.03 35.94 -34.18
CA THR A 730 17.76 35.64 -35.59
C THR A 730 18.92 34.86 -36.17
N VAL A 731 18.62 33.74 -36.87
CA VAL A 731 19.64 32.92 -37.53
C VAL A 731 19.23 32.69 -38.97
N THR A 732 20.21 32.70 -39.90
CA THR A 732 20.01 32.55 -41.32
C THR A 732 20.60 31.27 -41.85
N THR A 733 20.15 30.84 -43.03
CA THR A 733 20.64 29.66 -43.73
C THR A 733 22.14 29.65 -43.94
N GLY A 734 22.79 30.80 -44.12
CA GLY A 734 24.26 30.93 -44.30
C GLY A 734 25.08 30.90 -42.96
N GLY A 735 24.45 30.58 -41.80
CA GLY A 735 25.12 30.49 -40.53
C GLY A 735 25.46 31.85 -39.87
N TYR A 736 24.78 32.90 -40.29
CA TYR A 736 24.88 34.22 -39.62
C TYR A 736 23.74 34.37 -38.64
N GLY A 737 24.01 35.08 -37.53
CA GLY A 737 22.97 35.36 -36.53
C GLY A 737 23.35 36.59 -35.70
N LYS A 738 22.38 37.05 -34.91
CA LYS A 738 22.54 38.17 -33.94
C LYS A 738 21.46 38.08 -32.88
N ARG A 739 21.74 38.66 -31.73
CA ARG A 739 20.73 39.04 -30.76
C ARG A 739 20.28 40.48 -31.01
N SER A 740 19.04 40.81 -30.77
CA SER A 740 18.50 42.16 -30.79
C SER A 740 17.53 42.33 -29.63
N LYS A 741 17.47 43.51 -29.05
CA LYS A 741 16.52 43.79 -27.97
C LYS A 741 15.08 43.64 -28.45
N ILE A 742 14.21 43.06 -27.62
CA ILE A 742 12.78 42.90 -27.95
C ILE A 742 12.08 44.27 -28.13
N GLU A 743 12.54 45.30 -27.47
CA GLU A 743 12.04 46.69 -27.57
C GLU A 743 12.19 47.29 -28.98
N ASP A 744 13.15 46.80 -29.75
CA ASP A 744 13.33 47.20 -31.15
C ASP A 744 12.17 46.77 -32.03
N TYR A 745 11.32 45.84 -31.55
CA TYR A 745 10.20 45.26 -32.29
C TYR A 745 8.86 45.76 -31.71
N ARG A 746 8.37 46.89 -32.26
CA ARG A 746 7.12 47.51 -31.81
C ARG A 746 5.92 46.60 -31.99
N VAL A 747 4.97 46.64 -31.06
CA VAL A 747 3.67 45.98 -31.15
C VAL A 747 2.84 46.59 -32.30
N GLN A 748 2.19 45.74 -33.10
CA GLN A 748 1.39 46.10 -34.26
C GLN A 748 0.03 45.43 -34.23
N GLY A 749 -0.86 45.82 -35.11
CA GLY A 749 -2.09 45.07 -35.35
C GLY A 749 -1.83 43.83 -36.21
N ARG A 750 -2.54 42.74 -35.97
CA ARG A 750 -2.50 41.52 -36.78
C ARG A 750 -2.82 41.83 -38.26
N ALA A 751 -2.36 40.98 -39.16
CA ALA A 751 -2.54 41.11 -40.63
C ALA A 751 -1.82 42.31 -41.31
N GLY A 752 -0.85 42.96 -40.61
CA GLY A 752 0.01 44.03 -41.18
C GLY A 752 1.11 43.50 -42.10
N LYS A 753 1.89 44.42 -42.72
CA LYS A 753 3.06 44.09 -43.55
C LYS A 753 4.32 43.76 -42.76
N GLY A 754 4.32 43.95 -41.39
CA GLY A 754 5.48 43.78 -40.51
C GLY A 754 6.60 44.80 -40.69
N ILE A 755 7.67 44.64 -39.91
CA ILE A 755 8.91 45.46 -39.95
C ILE A 755 10.11 44.55 -40.23
N LYS A 756 11.25 45.12 -40.66
CA LYS A 756 12.47 44.34 -40.97
C LYS A 756 13.09 43.76 -39.68
N ALA A 757 13.39 42.45 -39.70
CA ALA A 757 14.14 41.78 -38.64
C ALA A 757 15.66 41.72 -38.88
N GLY A 758 16.07 41.96 -40.11
CA GLY A 758 17.48 42.01 -40.51
C GLY A 758 17.63 42.46 -41.99
N THR A 759 18.88 42.66 -42.39
CA THR A 759 19.26 42.85 -43.79
C THR A 759 20.00 41.62 -44.28
N PHE A 760 19.36 40.86 -45.12
CA PHE A 760 19.87 39.60 -45.65
C PHE A 760 20.24 39.74 -47.12
N ASN A 761 21.22 38.98 -47.57
CA ASN A 761 21.75 38.96 -48.94
C ASN A 761 22.18 37.53 -49.30
N GLU A 762 22.70 37.33 -50.52
CA GLU A 762 23.13 36.01 -50.99
C GLU A 762 24.18 35.34 -50.09
N ILE A 763 25.03 36.10 -49.39
CA ILE A 763 26.07 35.58 -48.48
C ILE A 763 25.46 35.09 -47.15
N THR A 764 24.47 35.79 -46.63
CA THR A 764 23.84 35.47 -45.34
C THR A 764 22.72 34.43 -45.51
N GLY A 765 22.19 34.33 -46.70
CA GLY A 765 21.01 33.53 -46.96
C GLY A 765 19.72 34.14 -46.42
N ASN A 766 18.67 33.34 -46.35
CA ASN A 766 17.35 33.71 -45.87
C ASN A 766 17.22 33.47 -44.34
N LEU A 767 16.26 34.16 -43.72
CA LEU A 767 15.92 33.86 -42.29
C LEU A 767 15.35 32.46 -42.19
N ILE A 768 15.81 31.67 -41.18
CA ILE A 768 15.35 30.33 -40.94
C ILE A 768 14.71 30.13 -39.56
N ASN A 769 15.29 30.72 -38.54
CA ASN A 769 14.75 30.65 -37.17
C ASN A 769 14.68 32.02 -36.47
N LEU A 770 13.71 32.13 -35.60
CA LEU A 770 13.49 33.23 -34.70
C LEU A 770 13.34 32.63 -33.28
N LYS A 771 14.25 32.92 -32.36
CA LYS A 771 14.22 32.41 -30.98
C LYS A 771 14.36 33.54 -30.01
N GLN A 772 13.98 33.32 -28.77
CA GLN A 772 14.31 34.21 -27.65
C GLN A 772 15.32 33.55 -26.74
N VAL A 773 16.30 34.35 -26.31
CA VAL A 773 17.43 33.90 -25.52
C VAL A 773 17.83 34.96 -24.50
N THR A 774 18.39 34.53 -23.38
CA THR A 774 19.14 35.35 -22.42
C THR A 774 20.63 35.28 -22.72
N ALA A 775 21.46 36.03 -22.00
CA ALA A 775 22.91 35.89 -22.10
C ALA A 775 23.42 34.61 -21.43
N GLU A 776 22.64 34.06 -20.54
CA GLU A 776 22.96 32.83 -19.74
C GLU A 776 22.53 31.52 -20.43
N ASP A 777 21.76 31.62 -21.52
CA ASP A 777 21.37 30.46 -22.28
C ASP A 777 22.49 29.98 -23.22
N ASP A 778 22.40 28.70 -23.59
CA ASP A 778 23.20 28.14 -24.68
C ASP A 778 22.30 27.85 -25.90
N ILE A 779 22.92 27.89 -27.09
CA ILE A 779 22.26 27.46 -28.32
C ILE A 779 23.01 26.33 -28.98
N MET A 780 22.22 25.46 -29.61
CA MET A 780 22.69 24.41 -30.52
C MET A 780 22.30 24.79 -31.93
N ILE A 781 23.28 25.01 -32.81
CA ILE A 781 23.07 25.28 -34.25
C ILE A 781 23.35 23.99 -35.01
N ILE A 782 22.41 23.56 -35.84
CA ILE A 782 22.45 22.29 -36.57
C ILE A 782 22.43 22.56 -38.06
N SER A 783 23.41 22.01 -38.80
CA SER A 783 23.44 22.04 -40.24
C SER A 783 22.69 20.85 -40.85
N ASP A 784 22.29 20.96 -42.12
CA ASP A 784 21.70 19.91 -42.96
C ASP A 784 22.65 18.68 -43.13
N GLY A 785 23.95 18.89 -43.07
CA GLY A 785 24.96 17.83 -42.99
C GLY A 785 25.14 17.17 -41.63
N GLY A 786 24.25 17.44 -40.63
CA GLY A 786 24.27 16.81 -39.32
C GLY A 786 25.36 17.30 -38.36
N THR A 787 26.05 18.41 -38.66
CA THR A 787 27.06 19.05 -37.78
C THR A 787 26.33 19.90 -36.75
N ILE A 788 26.66 19.73 -35.46
CA ILE A 788 26.08 20.52 -34.35
C ILE A 788 27.18 21.32 -33.70
N ILE A 789 26.90 22.62 -33.41
CA ILE A 789 27.72 23.50 -32.54
C ILE A 789 26.85 23.91 -31.37
N ARG A 790 27.39 23.77 -30.15
CA ARG A 790 26.86 24.41 -28.93
C ARG A 790 27.68 25.64 -28.63
N MET A 791 27.05 26.75 -28.32
CA MET A 791 27.73 28.00 -27.97
C MET A 791 26.93 28.81 -26.97
N HIS A 792 27.62 29.63 -26.18
CA HIS A 792 26.97 30.52 -25.22
C HIS A 792 26.33 31.70 -25.91
N CYS A 793 25.14 32.08 -25.50
CA CYS A 793 24.44 33.25 -26.03
C CYS A 793 25.18 34.55 -25.72
N SER A 794 25.96 34.61 -24.63
CA SER A 794 26.85 35.75 -24.29
C SER A 794 27.81 36.07 -25.40
N ASP A 795 28.29 35.08 -26.18
CA ASP A 795 29.24 35.24 -27.26
C ASP A 795 28.63 35.82 -28.55
N ILE A 796 27.30 35.88 -28.61
CA ILE A 796 26.58 36.39 -29.75
C ILE A 796 26.34 37.90 -29.56
N SER A 797 26.80 38.72 -30.48
CA SER A 797 26.65 40.16 -30.41
C SER A 797 25.18 40.60 -30.38
N CYS A 798 24.82 41.44 -29.39
CA CYS A 798 23.53 42.12 -29.34
C CYS A 798 23.62 43.43 -30.13
N ILE A 799 22.91 43.50 -31.26
CA ILE A 799 22.98 44.62 -32.21
C ILE A 799 21.59 44.98 -32.75
N GLY A 800 21.45 46.21 -33.25
CA GLY A 800 20.17 46.72 -33.68
C GLY A 800 19.43 45.81 -34.71
N ARG A 801 18.13 45.85 -34.70
CA ARG A 801 17.20 45.03 -35.47
C ARG A 801 17.51 44.95 -36.97
N SER A 802 17.90 46.02 -37.62
CA SER A 802 18.19 46.07 -39.06
C SER A 802 19.58 45.58 -39.46
N ALA A 803 20.50 45.31 -38.51
CA ALA A 803 21.85 44.86 -38.76
C ALA A 803 21.91 43.46 -39.43
N ARG A 804 23.02 43.18 -40.12
CA ARG A 804 23.25 41.93 -40.85
C ARG A 804 23.54 40.75 -39.98
N GLY A 805 24.06 40.92 -38.75
CA GLY A 805 24.50 39.85 -37.85
C GLY A 805 25.97 39.45 -38.05
N VAL A 806 26.46 38.55 -37.21
CA VAL A 806 27.79 37.98 -37.20
C VAL A 806 27.75 36.49 -37.60
N ARG A 807 28.88 35.95 -38.05
CA ARG A 807 28.97 34.54 -38.39
C ARG A 807 29.06 33.69 -37.13
N LEU A 808 28.04 32.83 -36.90
CA LEU A 808 27.96 31.92 -35.78
C LEU A 808 28.58 30.57 -36.11
N MET A 809 28.34 30.07 -37.31
CA MET A 809 28.81 28.77 -37.77
C MET A 809 29.52 28.88 -39.15
N ARG A 810 30.65 28.20 -39.32
CA ARG A 810 31.27 28.02 -40.64
C ARG A 810 30.76 26.76 -41.26
N LEU A 811 30.01 26.92 -42.31
CA LEU A 811 29.53 25.80 -43.15
C LEU A 811 30.61 25.49 -44.20
N LYS A 812 30.95 24.23 -44.38
CA LYS A 812 31.83 23.77 -45.47
C LYS A 812 31.04 23.67 -46.76
N ASP A 813 29.86 23.01 -46.66
CA ASP A 813 28.84 22.88 -47.69
C ASP A 813 27.49 22.80 -46.97
N GLY A 814 26.36 23.11 -47.64
CA GLY A 814 25.03 23.04 -47.08
C GLY A 814 24.54 24.33 -46.40
N ALA A 815 23.51 24.19 -45.61
CA ALA A 815 22.82 25.28 -44.88
C ALA A 815 22.54 24.94 -43.41
N VAL A 816 22.29 25.97 -42.59
CA VAL A 816 21.75 25.76 -41.25
C VAL A 816 20.31 25.24 -41.39
N ALA A 817 20.04 24.12 -40.77
CA ALA A 817 18.72 23.45 -40.78
C ALA A 817 17.82 23.96 -39.62
N THR A 818 18.35 24.07 -38.40
CA THR A 818 17.58 24.53 -37.27
C THR A 818 18.47 25.01 -36.10
N VAL A 819 17.85 25.69 -35.13
CA VAL A 819 18.48 26.13 -33.90
C VAL A 819 17.63 25.77 -32.69
N ALA A 820 18.22 25.17 -31.67
CA ALA A 820 17.63 24.90 -30.38
C ALA A 820 18.25 25.76 -29.27
N VAL A 821 17.48 26.13 -28.26
CA VAL A 821 17.92 26.83 -27.06
C VAL A 821 17.94 25.85 -25.90
N THR A 822 18.98 25.88 -25.07
CA THR A 822 19.13 25.03 -23.87
C THR A 822 19.64 25.88 -22.70
N GLU A 823 19.38 25.44 -21.48
CA GLU A 823 19.95 26.04 -20.29
C GLU A 823 21.46 25.81 -20.22
N ARG A 824 22.18 26.71 -19.59
CA ARG A 824 23.59 26.55 -19.32
C ARG A 824 23.85 25.51 -18.27
N ASP A 825 24.82 24.63 -18.51
CA ASP A 825 25.24 23.57 -17.61
C ASP A 825 26.63 23.95 -17.03
N ASP A 826 26.62 24.58 -15.85
CA ASP A 826 27.85 25.07 -15.19
C ASP A 826 28.67 23.91 -14.56
N GLU A 827 28.08 22.71 -14.37
CA GLU A 827 28.80 21.55 -13.82
C GLU A 827 29.76 20.92 -14.84
N ALA A 828 29.55 21.11 -16.12
CA ALA A 828 30.40 20.59 -17.16
C ALA A 828 31.76 21.36 -17.28
N GLU A 829 31.87 22.56 -16.74
CA GLU A 829 33.13 23.34 -16.73
C GLU A 829 34.14 22.85 -15.66
N THR A 830 33.66 22.16 -14.61
CA THR A 830 34.54 21.64 -13.52
C THR A 830 35.18 20.28 -13.78
N ALA A 831 34.79 19.61 -14.88
CA ALA A 831 35.28 18.29 -15.27
C ALA A 831 36.25 18.32 -16.48
N ALA A 832 36.96 19.42 -16.74
CA ALA A 832 38.03 19.43 -17.71
C ALA A 832 39.23 18.60 -17.15
N PRO A 833 39.76 17.60 -17.89
CA PRO A 833 40.97 16.90 -17.44
C PRO A 833 42.10 17.93 -17.37
N GLU A 834 42.82 17.98 -16.24
CA GLU A 834 44.11 18.61 -16.16
C GLU A 834 44.97 18.05 -17.31
N GLU A 835 45.53 18.96 -18.14
CA GLU A 835 46.47 18.63 -19.18
C GLU A 835 47.63 17.84 -18.52
N ALA A 836 47.80 16.59 -18.91
CA ALA A 836 48.98 15.83 -18.55
C ALA A 836 50.22 16.60 -18.99
N THR A 837 51.04 17.06 -18.04
CA THR A 837 52.29 17.72 -18.29
C THR A 837 53.22 16.73 -18.96
N ALA A 838 54.08 17.27 -19.83
CA ALA A 838 55.02 16.54 -20.71
C ALA A 838 56.07 15.70 -19.98
N GLU A 839 55.94 15.44 -18.69
CA GLU A 839 56.82 14.60 -17.87
C GLU A 839 56.36 13.14 -17.72
N ASP A 840 55.04 12.83 -17.98
CA ASP A 840 54.49 11.47 -17.84
C ASP A 840 54.66 10.57 -19.09
N LEU A 841 55.30 11.08 -20.16
CA LEU A 841 55.57 10.29 -21.41
C LEU A 841 56.98 9.68 -21.46
N ALA A 842 57.80 9.82 -20.41
CA ALA A 842 59.18 9.30 -20.40
C ALA A 842 59.36 7.99 -19.63
N GLU A 843 58.36 7.38 -19.00
CA GLU A 843 58.52 6.16 -18.20
C GLU A 843 57.89 4.88 -18.76
N THR A 844 57.42 4.88 -20.01
CA THR A 844 56.84 3.65 -20.64
C THR A 844 57.64 3.14 -21.84
N GLU A 845 58.96 3.42 -21.95
CA GLU A 845 59.85 2.75 -22.93
C GLU A 845 60.95 1.90 -22.26
N ASN A 846 60.76 1.39 -21.04
CA ASN A 846 61.62 0.32 -20.51
C ASN A 846 60.86 -0.54 -19.50
N GLU A 847 60.05 -1.50 -19.99
CA GLU A 847 59.90 -2.87 -19.46
C GLU A 847 59.10 -3.73 -20.45
#